data_ac32eba0313b2bef39b19bf94b24b457
#
_entry.id   ac32eba0313b2bef39b19bf94b24b457
#
_cell.length_a   1.000
_cell.length_b   1.000
_cell.length_c   1.000
_cell.angle_alpha   90.00
_cell.angle_beta   90.00
_cell.angle_gamma   90.00
#
_symmetry.space_group_name_H-M   'P 1'
#
loop_
_entity.id
_entity.type
_entity.pdbx_description
1 polymer ?
#
loop_
_entity_poly.entity_id
_entity_poly.type
_entity_poly.pdbx_seq_one_letter_code
_entity_poly.pdbx_strand_id
1 'polypeptide(L)'
;MLRLMGKRFSLDAETVEFICWLVGEQRREIRKFILTRLPEDEQEYFDEFLSPDTHDDGMFGITIVQTLQISKDRSIAADCFQFFSQILQRRRKALAGNGNSGLQKSFDQLQSIFRLTDLETELCLFLFIISAYDTPEKFFDDHLHTDRFQGRGFLCTALNASKHEINQAIGKTLTAAGLVEISGGFKSTIRLTDEVQNILFDPACDILQKTNLKDAKKQPALPLSYHFVPEADISHILSLLCGKTDTATHILLYGPPGTGKTSFAYGLSRKLNDPVYEITHDNSQENDSKSRRLSLTVSINSMNRGQGAIFIVDEADNLLNTERHWMISGEVQDKGWLNKLMDKPGLRIIWIVNAIHSIEPSVARRFAYSRHFEPFTCKQREQLWDNVIRKNRCKRFFTTEDLRQLAREFDASAGVIDMAVKKAKEAGHAGRAPMLQAVRQGIEAHQALVNGGHKKPPKEAIDHRYSLDGLNISADIRQVMFQAEQFSRHLKNTTNMTHYNFNLLLHGPPGSGKSEFARYLAQHLDRELHVRRSSDILSPYVGVAEKNIRQSFDQAAHQGAILLIDEADALLFPRANASRSWEISHTAELLTAMERFRGLLICTTNRLNGIDSAAIRRFNHKIRFDFLTPDGSWIFYNKMLTPLAKLAPDDRNIKTVKNLRRLTPGDFKIVRDRFAFYPKEEITHTMLVDALGQEATVKQQQTGEKPIGF
;
A
#
# COMPACT_ATOMS: atom_id res chain seq x y z
N MET A 1 10.14 46.40 7.99
CA MET A 1 11.13 47.21 8.68
C MET A 1 10.61 48.61 9.05
N LEU A 2 10.19 49.51 8.14
CA LEU A 2 9.69 50.85 8.47
C LEU A 2 8.56 50.85 9.53
N ARG A 3 7.63 49.87 9.50
CA ARG A 3 6.57 49.72 10.50
C ARG A 3 7.09 49.32 11.88
N LEU A 4 8.13 48.48 11.91
CA LEU A 4 8.80 48.06 13.16
C LEU A 4 9.56 49.22 13.77
N MET A 5 10.33 49.97 12.97
CA MET A 5 11.05 51.17 13.42
C MET A 5 10.11 52.23 14.04
N GLY A 6 8.89 52.41 13.50
CA GLY A 6 7.90 53.33 14.04
C GLY A 6 7.37 53.02 15.45
N LYS A 7 7.64 51.77 15.97
CA LYS A 7 7.19 51.32 17.30
C LYS A 7 8.32 51.13 18.33
N ARG A 8 9.44 51.85 18.19
CA ARG A 8 10.61 51.82 19.12
C ARG A 8 11.27 50.42 19.20
N PHE A 9 11.63 49.89 18.05
CA PHE A 9 12.52 48.72 18.00
C PHE A 9 13.93 49.11 18.46
N SER A 10 14.62 48.29 19.26
CA SER A 10 16.00 48.55 19.68
C SER A 10 16.95 48.43 18.47
N LEU A 11 17.90 49.35 18.35
CA LEU A 11 19.01 49.23 17.40
C LEU A 11 20.05 48.26 18.01
N ASP A 12 19.87 46.97 17.85
CA ASP A 12 20.87 45.96 18.13
C ASP A 12 21.64 45.60 16.83
N ALA A 13 22.68 44.77 16.97
CA ALA A 13 23.53 44.38 15.85
C ALA A 13 22.74 43.74 14.71
N GLU A 14 21.80 42.83 15.01
CA GLU A 14 20.97 42.11 14.05
C GLU A 14 20.02 43.07 13.30
N THR A 15 19.45 44.03 14.00
CA THR A 15 18.61 45.07 13.38
C THR A 15 19.39 45.92 12.39
N VAL A 16 20.60 46.33 12.75
CA VAL A 16 21.46 47.14 11.88
C VAL A 16 21.93 46.31 10.67
N GLU A 17 22.34 45.08 10.88
CA GLU A 17 22.69 44.16 9.78
C GLU A 17 21.53 43.97 8.79
N PHE A 18 20.32 43.74 9.30
CA PHE A 18 19.15 43.60 8.46
C PHE A 18 18.82 44.86 7.68
N ILE A 19 18.99 46.09 8.32
CA ILE A 19 18.83 47.35 7.61
C ILE A 19 19.90 47.50 6.51
N CYS A 20 21.17 47.18 6.81
CA CYS A 20 22.25 47.20 5.83
C CYS A 20 21.99 46.25 4.66
N TRP A 21 21.46 45.05 4.93
CA TRP A 21 21.06 44.14 3.90
C TRP A 21 19.95 44.70 3.00
N LEU A 22 18.91 45.33 3.57
CA LEU A 22 17.81 45.96 2.84
C LEU A 22 18.25 47.11 1.93
N VAL A 23 19.22 47.90 2.35
CA VAL A 23 19.69 49.07 1.57
C VAL A 23 20.82 48.74 0.59
N GLY A 24 21.51 47.62 0.77
CA GLY A 24 22.53 47.11 -0.18
C GLY A 24 23.60 48.16 -0.49
N GLU A 25 23.68 48.60 -1.75
CA GLU A 25 24.72 49.54 -2.24
C GLU A 25 24.81 50.87 -1.51
N GLN A 26 23.85 51.23 -0.67
CA GLN A 26 23.86 52.47 0.12
C GLN A 26 24.63 52.37 1.44
N ARG A 27 25.35 51.28 1.68
CA ARG A 27 26.25 51.09 2.84
C ARG A 27 27.27 52.20 2.97
N ARG A 28 27.77 52.72 1.86
CA ARG A 28 28.71 53.86 1.83
C ARG A 28 28.12 55.14 2.40
N GLU A 29 26.83 55.40 2.17
CA GLU A 29 26.11 56.54 2.76
C GLU A 29 25.94 56.36 4.28
N ILE A 30 25.65 55.13 4.72
CA ILE A 30 25.52 54.82 6.16
C ILE A 30 26.86 55.04 6.85
N ARG A 31 27.97 54.52 6.31
CA ARG A 31 29.32 54.72 6.82
C ARG A 31 29.65 56.20 6.94
N LYS A 32 29.50 56.93 5.84
CA LYS A 32 29.78 58.40 5.83
C LYS A 32 28.97 59.16 6.87
N PHE A 33 27.67 58.80 7.03
CA PHE A 33 26.81 59.45 8.00
C PHE A 33 27.28 59.18 9.46
N ILE A 34 27.63 57.93 9.77
CA ILE A 34 28.10 57.55 11.11
C ILE A 34 29.45 58.24 11.42
N LEU A 35 30.40 58.16 10.51
CA LEU A 35 31.73 58.78 10.70
C LEU A 35 31.62 60.31 10.94
N THR A 36 30.74 61.01 10.24
CA THR A 36 30.57 62.47 10.44
C THR A 36 29.92 62.85 11.76
N ARG A 37 29.42 61.88 12.53
CA ARG A 37 28.75 62.11 13.84
C ARG A 37 29.60 61.67 15.03
N LEU A 38 30.71 60.97 14.79
CA LEU A 38 31.65 60.58 15.81
C LEU A 38 32.61 61.70 16.12
N PRO A 39 33.10 61.80 17.37
CA PRO A 39 34.24 62.71 17.74
C PRO A 39 35.48 62.41 16.88
N GLU A 40 36.30 63.44 16.62
CA GLU A 40 37.46 63.31 15.74
C GLU A 40 38.47 62.23 16.18
N ASP A 41 38.64 62.05 17.47
CA ASP A 41 39.51 61.03 18.07
C ASP A 41 38.96 59.60 17.91
N GLU A 42 37.70 59.42 17.70
CA GLU A 42 37.08 58.10 17.41
C GLU A 42 36.93 57.82 15.92
N GLN A 43 36.92 58.83 15.05
CA GLN A 43 36.77 58.67 13.59
C GLN A 43 37.86 57.87 12.96
N GLU A 44 39.13 58.11 13.29
CA GLU A 44 40.31 57.40 12.73
C GLU A 44 40.29 55.93 13.13
N TYR A 45 39.90 55.62 14.37
CA TYR A 45 39.78 54.24 14.87
C TYR A 45 38.69 53.44 14.16
N PHE A 46 37.55 54.04 13.90
CA PHE A 46 36.41 53.35 13.27
C PHE A 46 36.42 53.38 11.75
N ASP A 47 37.20 54.25 11.10
CA ASP A 47 37.32 54.31 9.64
C ASP A 47 37.94 53.01 9.05
N GLU A 48 38.90 52.42 9.77
CA GLU A 48 39.54 51.17 9.42
C GLU A 48 38.57 49.97 9.48
N PHE A 49 37.73 49.94 10.50
CA PHE A 49 36.76 48.85 10.73
C PHE A 49 35.45 48.98 9.93
N LEU A 50 35.07 50.18 9.51
CA LEU A 50 33.89 50.42 8.67
C LEU A 50 34.20 50.37 7.17
N SER A 51 35.26 49.68 6.75
CA SER A 51 35.59 49.54 5.31
C SER A 51 34.44 48.89 4.53
N PRO A 52 33.99 49.54 3.42
CA PRO A 52 32.89 48.98 2.62
C PRO A 52 33.27 47.74 1.81
N ASP A 53 34.55 47.39 1.75
CA ASP A 53 35.09 46.31 0.95
C ASP A 53 35.27 45.00 1.77
N THR A 54 34.98 45.00 3.07
CA THR A 54 34.92 43.78 3.86
C THR A 54 33.73 42.95 3.43
N HIS A 55 33.96 41.78 2.83
CA HIS A 55 32.94 40.83 2.37
C HIS A 55 32.14 40.17 3.52
N ASP A 56 32.46 40.50 4.77
CA ASP A 56 31.78 39.92 5.93
C ASP A 56 30.67 40.85 6.39
N ASP A 57 29.47 40.59 5.88
CA ASP A 57 28.25 41.36 6.18
C ASP A 57 27.93 41.44 7.69
N GLY A 58 28.31 40.44 8.49
CA GLY A 58 28.09 40.36 9.91
C GLY A 58 28.95 41.34 10.74
N MET A 59 30.16 41.56 10.34
CA MET A 59 31.07 42.48 11.09
C MET A 59 30.68 43.93 10.96
N PHE A 60 30.13 44.37 9.82
CA PHE A 60 29.74 45.76 9.60
C PHE A 60 28.63 46.22 10.56
N GLY A 61 27.59 45.42 10.76
CA GLY A 61 26.49 45.71 11.68
C GLY A 61 26.95 45.73 13.15
N ILE A 62 27.80 44.74 13.53
CA ILE A 62 28.37 44.70 14.89
C ILE A 62 29.20 45.95 15.18
N THR A 63 30.06 46.35 14.23
CA THR A 63 30.91 47.52 14.37
C THR A 63 30.09 48.79 14.53
N ILE A 64 29.01 48.97 13.74
CA ILE A 64 28.12 50.12 13.89
C ILE A 64 27.48 50.17 15.29
N VAL A 65 27.00 49.04 15.80
CA VAL A 65 26.36 48.97 17.11
C VAL A 65 27.36 49.21 18.23
N GLN A 66 28.56 48.67 18.15
CA GLN A 66 29.65 48.91 19.09
C GLN A 66 30.02 50.40 19.10
N THR A 67 30.14 51.05 17.95
CA THR A 67 30.37 52.48 17.81
C THR A 67 29.28 53.30 18.48
N LEU A 68 27.99 52.94 18.26
CA LEU A 68 26.86 53.62 18.86
C LEU A 68 26.75 53.40 20.39
N GLN A 69 27.24 52.26 20.89
CA GLN A 69 27.27 51.95 22.33
C GLN A 69 28.42 52.64 23.06
N ILE A 70 29.56 52.81 22.41
CA ILE A 70 30.75 53.48 22.94
C ILE A 70 30.49 54.98 23.03
N SER A 71 29.87 55.58 22.03
CA SER A 71 29.42 56.95 22.04
C SER A 71 28.26 57.05 23.06
N LYS A 72 28.54 57.53 24.26
CA LYS A 72 27.59 57.71 25.35
C LYS A 72 26.46 58.73 25.06
N ASP A 73 26.42 59.25 23.85
CA ASP A 73 25.47 60.27 23.44
C ASP A 73 24.20 59.65 22.83
N ARG A 74 23.12 59.68 23.58
CA ARG A 74 21.79 59.19 23.15
C ARG A 74 21.24 59.96 21.92
N SER A 75 21.78 61.14 21.58
CA SER A 75 21.37 61.93 20.44
C SER A 75 21.79 61.29 19.13
N ILE A 76 22.98 60.67 19.08
CA ILE A 76 23.53 59.99 17.89
C ILE A 76 22.68 58.77 17.51
N ALA A 77 22.22 57.97 18.47
CA ALA A 77 21.34 56.84 18.22
C ALA A 77 20.00 57.25 17.61
N ALA A 78 19.42 58.38 18.07
CA ALA A 78 18.20 58.92 17.52
C ALA A 78 18.37 59.46 16.08
N ASP A 79 19.49 60.14 15.82
CA ASP A 79 19.83 60.64 14.50
C ASP A 79 20.05 59.46 13.48
N CYS A 80 20.75 58.42 13.93
CA CYS A 80 20.93 57.20 13.12
C CYS A 80 19.60 56.53 12.79
N PHE A 81 18.70 56.44 13.78
CA PHE A 81 17.37 55.87 13.57
C PHE A 81 16.56 56.66 12.54
N GLN A 82 16.62 57.98 12.60
CA GLN A 82 15.96 58.89 11.65
C GLN A 82 16.57 58.71 10.24
N PHE A 83 17.90 58.64 10.16
CA PHE A 83 18.63 58.44 8.91
C PHE A 83 18.29 57.12 8.25
N PHE A 84 18.33 56.04 9.00
CA PHE A 84 17.94 54.71 8.49
C PHE A 84 16.49 54.71 7.98
N SER A 85 15.58 55.35 8.70
CA SER A 85 14.20 55.49 8.24
C SER A 85 14.09 56.25 6.91
N GLN A 86 14.88 57.33 6.73
CA GLN A 86 14.93 58.08 5.47
C GLN A 86 15.50 57.27 4.31
N ILE A 87 16.60 56.54 4.51
CA ILE A 87 17.21 55.67 3.49
C ILE A 87 16.20 54.60 3.06
N LEU A 88 15.56 53.91 4.00
CA LEU A 88 14.56 52.88 3.70
C LEU A 88 13.36 53.45 2.94
N GLN A 89 12.92 54.69 3.27
CA GLN A 89 11.85 55.37 2.52
C GLN A 89 12.27 55.71 1.09
N ARG A 90 13.52 56.22 0.89
CA ARG A 90 14.06 56.46 -0.47
C ARG A 90 14.15 55.19 -1.27
N ARG A 91 14.68 54.09 -0.69
CA ARG A 91 14.76 52.78 -1.34
C ARG A 91 13.38 52.23 -1.73
N ARG A 92 12.41 52.36 -0.85
CA ARG A 92 11.01 51.97 -1.14
C ARG A 92 10.44 52.74 -2.33
N LYS A 93 10.69 54.06 -2.42
CA LYS A 93 10.23 54.88 -3.56
C LYS A 93 10.93 54.49 -4.87
N ALA A 94 12.23 54.20 -4.82
CA ALA A 94 12.98 53.78 -6.01
C ALA A 94 12.52 52.41 -6.53
N LEU A 95 12.18 51.48 -5.65
CA LEU A 95 11.70 50.14 -6.04
C LEU A 95 10.23 50.14 -6.52
N ALA A 96 9.41 51.10 -6.11
CA ALA A 96 8.02 51.17 -6.52
C ALA A 96 7.81 51.44 -8.04
N GLY A 97 8.85 51.82 -8.78
CA GLY A 97 8.84 51.98 -10.24
C GLY A 97 9.24 50.75 -11.06
N ASN A 98 9.83 49.75 -10.46
CA ASN A 98 10.30 48.53 -11.14
C ASN A 98 9.24 47.41 -11.03
N GLY A 99 8.21 47.48 -11.87
CA GLY A 99 7.17 46.45 -11.93
C GLY A 99 7.63 45.16 -12.58
N ASN A 100 7.13 44.02 -12.09
CA ASN A 100 7.20 42.67 -12.64
C ASN A 100 8.55 41.93 -12.55
N SER A 101 8.99 41.63 -11.34
CA SER A 101 9.94 40.52 -11.11
C SER A 101 9.24 39.16 -11.34
N GLY A 102 10.00 38.14 -11.79
CA GLY A 102 9.45 36.78 -11.93
C GLY A 102 8.80 36.28 -10.64
N LEU A 103 9.36 36.63 -9.49
CA LEU A 103 8.84 36.31 -8.16
C LEU A 103 7.43 36.89 -7.92
N GLN A 104 7.16 38.13 -8.35
CA GLN A 104 5.84 38.73 -8.23
C GLN A 104 4.79 37.90 -8.98
N LYS A 105 5.10 37.44 -10.19
CA LYS A 105 4.20 36.58 -10.97
C LYS A 105 3.90 35.26 -10.24
N SER A 106 4.90 34.65 -9.61
CA SER A 106 4.70 33.42 -8.83
C SER A 106 3.78 33.65 -7.64
N PHE A 107 3.92 34.79 -6.93
CA PHE A 107 3.00 35.15 -5.84
C PHE A 107 1.59 35.48 -6.31
N ASP A 108 1.45 36.17 -7.46
CA ASP A 108 0.14 36.45 -8.06
C ASP A 108 -0.58 35.16 -8.48
N GLN A 109 0.17 34.18 -9.00
CA GLN A 109 -0.35 32.85 -9.29
C GLN A 109 -0.77 32.12 -8.02
N LEU A 110 0.08 32.14 -6.98
CA LEU A 110 -0.20 31.52 -5.68
C LEU A 110 -1.46 32.12 -5.04
N GLN A 111 -1.57 33.46 -5.01
CA GLN A 111 -2.76 34.18 -4.55
C GLN A 111 -4.02 33.73 -5.33
N SER A 112 -3.92 33.66 -6.64
CA SER A 112 -5.01 33.26 -7.51
C SER A 112 -5.44 31.80 -7.33
N ILE A 113 -4.48 30.86 -7.21
CA ILE A 113 -4.73 29.42 -7.05
C ILE A 113 -5.38 29.11 -5.69
N PHE A 114 -4.84 29.69 -4.63
CA PHE A 114 -5.30 29.43 -3.27
C PHE A 114 -6.37 30.43 -2.78
N ARG A 115 -6.70 31.46 -3.58
CA ARG A 115 -7.61 32.55 -3.23
C ARG A 115 -7.21 33.24 -1.94
N LEU A 116 -5.91 33.53 -1.82
CA LEU A 116 -5.37 34.17 -0.65
C LEU A 116 -5.80 35.64 -0.61
N THR A 117 -6.03 36.13 0.59
CA THR A 117 -6.15 37.56 0.84
C THR A 117 -4.80 38.24 0.68
N ASP A 118 -4.78 39.56 0.55
CA ASP A 118 -3.53 40.33 0.47
C ASP A 118 -2.65 40.10 1.70
N LEU A 119 -3.24 40.01 2.88
CA LEU A 119 -2.53 39.72 4.13
C LEU A 119 -1.87 38.32 4.10
N GLU A 120 -2.59 37.32 3.64
CA GLU A 120 -2.07 35.93 3.54
C GLU A 120 -0.94 35.85 2.53
N THR A 121 -1.05 36.56 1.40
CA THR A 121 0.00 36.67 0.39
C THR A 121 1.22 37.41 0.93
N GLU A 122 1.03 38.56 1.61
CA GLU A 122 2.12 39.28 2.29
C GLU A 122 2.82 38.38 3.33
N LEU A 123 2.07 37.59 4.10
CA LEU A 123 2.64 36.66 5.08
C LEU A 123 3.47 35.55 4.39
N CYS A 124 2.99 34.97 3.30
CA CYS A 124 3.77 34.00 2.51
C CYS A 124 5.04 34.62 1.94
N LEU A 125 4.96 35.84 1.39
CA LEU A 125 6.14 36.56 0.89
C LEU A 125 7.16 36.84 2.02
N PHE A 126 6.67 37.26 3.17
CA PHE A 126 7.50 37.49 4.34
C PHE A 126 8.22 36.24 4.81
N LEU A 127 7.53 35.10 4.92
CA LEU A 127 8.12 33.81 5.28
C LEU A 127 9.10 33.32 4.21
N PHE A 128 8.83 33.59 2.92
CA PHE A 128 9.74 33.24 1.84
C PHE A 128 11.05 34.02 1.93
N ILE A 129 11.01 35.34 2.18
CA ILE A 129 12.22 36.17 2.32
C ILE A 129 13.08 35.66 3.48
N ILE A 130 12.47 35.25 4.57
CA ILE A 130 13.18 34.70 5.74
C ILE A 130 13.89 33.39 5.39
N SER A 131 13.20 32.49 4.68
CA SER A 131 13.79 31.19 4.30
C SER A 131 14.78 31.28 3.14
N ALA A 132 14.74 32.34 2.34
CA ALA A 132 15.56 32.50 1.15
C ALA A 132 16.91 33.18 1.40
N TYR A 133 17.10 33.87 2.51
CA TYR A 133 18.27 34.69 2.77
C TYR A 133 18.72 34.57 4.24
N ASP A 134 20.02 34.35 4.46
CA ASP A 134 20.61 34.14 5.80
C ASP A 134 20.43 35.33 6.75
N THR A 135 20.59 36.56 6.24
CA THR A 135 20.48 37.79 7.09
C THR A 135 19.06 37.99 7.62
N PRO A 136 18.00 37.91 6.80
CA PRO A 136 16.63 37.83 7.30
C PRO A 136 16.38 36.67 8.26
N GLU A 137 16.88 35.46 7.95
CA GLU A 137 16.70 34.31 8.82
C GLU A 137 17.26 34.58 10.23
N LYS A 138 18.52 35.02 10.35
CA LYS A 138 19.14 35.34 11.63
C LYS A 138 18.37 36.42 12.40
N PHE A 139 17.97 37.49 11.72
CA PHE A 139 17.22 38.60 12.35
C PHE A 139 15.84 38.17 12.87
N PHE A 140 15.14 37.27 12.11
CA PHE A 140 13.80 36.87 12.46
C PHE A 140 13.72 35.61 13.30
N ASP A 141 14.79 34.80 13.40
CA ASP A 141 14.77 33.53 14.11
C ASP A 141 14.31 33.68 15.56
N ASP A 142 14.85 34.65 16.30
CA ASP A 142 14.42 34.95 17.67
C ASP A 142 13.01 35.53 17.77
N HIS A 143 12.51 36.18 16.71
CA HIS A 143 11.21 36.86 16.69
C HIS A 143 10.07 36.01 16.20
N LEU A 144 10.37 34.93 15.48
CA LEU A 144 9.39 33.95 14.96
C LEU A 144 9.18 32.78 15.89
N HIS A 145 9.97 32.65 16.95
CA HIS A 145 9.69 31.66 17.98
C HIS A 145 8.34 31.91 18.60
N THR A 146 7.43 30.99 18.44
CA THR A 146 6.09 31.06 19.01
C THR A 146 6.10 30.69 20.49
N ASP A 147 6.76 31.47 21.35
CA ASP A 147 6.17 31.65 22.64
C ASP A 147 4.86 32.40 22.43
N ARG A 148 3.75 31.76 22.77
CA ARG A 148 2.37 32.09 22.37
C ARG A 148 1.96 33.56 22.38
N PHE A 149 2.82 34.47 22.87
CA PHE A 149 2.53 35.87 23.03
C PHE A 149 3.47 36.86 22.29
N GLN A 150 4.78 36.58 22.13
CA GLN A 150 5.71 37.57 21.59
C GLN A 150 5.84 37.54 20.06
N GLY A 151 6.03 36.39 19.43
CA GLY A 151 6.21 36.26 17.96
C GLY A 151 4.98 36.74 17.17
N ARG A 152 3.79 36.50 17.68
CA ARG A 152 2.55 36.99 17.04
C ARG A 152 2.37 38.48 17.14
N GLY A 153 2.85 39.10 18.21
CA GLY A 153 2.86 40.57 18.36
C GLY A 153 3.78 41.25 17.35
N PHE A 154 4.91 40.60 17.04
CA PHE A 154 5.84 41.05 16.03
C PHE A 154 5.21 41.01 14.64
N LEU A 155 4.61 39.86 14.23
CA LEU A 155 3.90 39.73 12.95
C LEU A 155 2.76 40.75 12.80
N CYS A 156 1.98 41.00 13.86
CA CYS A 156 0.95 42.01 13.85
C CYS A 156 1.49 43.39 13.50
N THR A 157 2.66 43.75 14.04
CA THR A 157 3.30 45.02 13.74
C THR A 157 3.89 45.07 12.34
N ALA A 158 4.61 44.02 11.93
CA ALA A 158 5.25 43.94 10.63
C ALA A 158 4.24 43.99 9.47
N LEU A 159 3.11 43.27 9.61
CA LEU A 159 2.08 43.15 8.59
C LEU A 159 0.90 44.14 8.80
N ASN A 160 0.94 44.95 9.87
CA ASN A 160 -0.13 45.88 10.23
C ASN A 160 -1.51 45.22 10.31
N ALA A 161 -1.56 44.06 10.94
CA ALA A 161 -2.75 43.25 11.08
C ALA A 161 -3.04 42.97 12.57
N SER A 162 -4.30 42.69 12.88
CA SER A 162 -4.70 42.27 14.22
C SER A 162 -4.23 40.85 14.54
N LYS A 163 -4.10 40.55 15.82
CA LYS A 163 -3.75 39.20 16.29
C LYS A 163 -4.76 38.11 15.80
N HIS A 164 -6.03 38.52 15.70
CA HIS A 164 -7.07 37.64 15.21
C HIS A 164 -6.87 37.26 13.72
N GLU A 165 -6.59 38.28 12.88
CA GLU A 165 -6.33 38.09 11.45
C GLU A 165 -5.10 37.21 11.19
N ILE A 166 -3.99 37.44 11.90
CA ILE A 166 -2.78 36.63 11.82
C ILE A 166 -3.07 35.15 12.22
N ASN A 167 -3.81 34.96 13.33
CA ASN A 167 -4.17 33.61 13.77
C ASN A 167 -5.09 32.88 12.75
N GLN A 168 -6.01 33.63 12.16
CA GLN A 168 -6.91 33.09 11.14
C GLN A 168 -6.13 32.72 9.85
N ALA A 169 -5.25 33.63 9.39
CA ALA A 169 -4.40 33.37 8.23
C ALA A 169 -3.52 32.12 8.41
N ILE A 170 -2.78 32.03 9.52
CA ILE A 170 -1.89 30.92 9.80
C ILE A 170 -2.68 29.63 10.02
N GLY A 171 -3.61 29.64 10.98
CA GLY A 171 -4.23 28.39 11.47
C GLY A 171 -5.36 27.86 10.59
N LYS A 172 -6.13 28.74 9.94
CA LYS A 172 -7.30 28.32 9.16
C LYS A 172 -7.05 28.23 7.66
N THR A 173 -6.21 29.12 7.11
CA THR A 173 -6.01 29.21 5.67
C THR A 173 -4.69 28.58 5.23
N LEU A 174 -3.55 29.14 5.66
CA LEU A 174 -2.25 28.76 5.13
C LEU A 174 -1.83 27.34 5.55
N THR A 175 -1.97 27.00 6.85
CA THR A 175 -1.69 25.63 7.32
C THR A 175 -2.68 24.63 6.74
N ALA A 176 -3.97 24.99 6.66
CA ALA A 176 -4.98 24.13 6.05
C ALA A 176 -4.76 23.92 4.55
N ALA A 177 -4.21 24.90 3.83
CA ALA A 177 -3.84 24.79 2.43
C ALA A 177 -2.52 24.01 2.20
N GLY A 178 -1.76 23.72 3.25
CA GLY A 178 -0.44 23.10 3.15
C GLY A 178 0.66 24.05 2.65
N LEU A 179 0.45 25.37 2.76
CA LEU A 179 1.42 26.37 2.35
C LEU A 179 2.42 26.68 3.45
N VAL A 180 1.99 26.57 4.70
CA VAL A 180 2.77 26.89 5.90
C VAL A 180 2.71 25.72 6.87
N GLU A 181 3.84 25.42 7.49
CA GLU A 181 3.93 24.46 8.58
C GLU A 181 4.36 25.13 9.89
N ILE A 182 3.94 24.53 10.99
CA ILE A 182 4.35 24.93 12.33
C ILE A 182 5.19 23.76 12.87
N SER A 183 6.50 23.90 12.88
CA SER A 183 7.45 22.88 13.31
C SER A 183 8.01 23.19 14.69
N GLY A 184 8.22 22.14 15.51
CA GLY A 184 8.92 22.21 16.78
C GLY A 184 8.05 21.90 18.02
N GLY A 185 8.71 21.38 19.07
CA GLY A 185 8.08 21.02 20.35
C GLY A 185 8.01 22.22 21.32
N PHE A 186 9.11 22.54 22.00
CA PHE A 186 9.17 23.64 23.01
C PHE A 186 9.27 25.05 22.39
N LYS A 187 9.86 25.15 21.18
CA LYS A 187 9.88 26.38 20.38
C LYS A 187 9.32 26.06 19.01
N SER A 188 8.07 26.41 18.76
CA SER A 188 7.46 26.19 17.45
C SER A 188 7.72 27.38 16.52
N THR A 189 8.31 27.11 15.35
CA THR A 189 8.57 28.11 14.30
C THR A 189 7.55 27.95 13.17
N ILE A 190 7.19 29.08 12.56
CA ILE A 190 6.30 29.13 11.39
C ILE A 190 7.17 29.25 10.15
N ARG A 191 7.08 28.28 9.23
CA ARG A 191 7.86 28.26 7.97
C ARG A 191 6.94 27.95 6.78
N LEU A 192 7.34 28.37 5.59
CA LEU A 192 6.76 27.82 4.37
C LEU A 192 7.16 26.33 4.25
N THR A 193 6.27 25.52 3.68
CA THR A 193 6.62 24.15 3.34
C THR A 193 7.70 24.12 2.27
N ASP A 194 8.59 23.11 2.31
CA ASP A 194 9.73 23.01 1.41
C ASP A 194 9.27 22.98 -0.06
N GLU A 195 8.11 22.40 -0.34
CA GLU A 195 7.53 22.36 -1.68
C GLU A 195 7.15 23.76 -2.19
N VAL A 196 6.59 24.58 -1.34
CA VAL A 196 6.24 25.97 -1.69
C VAL A 196 7.49 26.80 -1.90
N GLN A 197 8.51 26.61 -1.05
CA GLN A 197 9.81 27.27 -1.21
C GLN A 197 10.43 26.88 -2.55
N ASN A 198 10.51 25.59 -2.88
CA ASN A 198 11.07 25.10 -4.15
C ASN A 198 10.33 25.65 -5.38
N ILE A 199 9.01 25.82 -5.28
CA ILE A 199 8.21 26.44 -6.34
C ILE A 199 8.58 27.92 -6.52
N LEU A 200 8.77 28.64 -5.42
CA LEU A 200 9.04 30.08 -5.42
C LEU A 200 10.49 30.41 -5.79
N PHE A 201 11.45 29.50 -5.51
CA PHE A 201 12.85 29.70 -5.88
C PHE A 201 13.11 29.61 -7.40
N ASP A 202 12.18 29.03 -8.17
CA ASP A 202 12.27 28.97 -9.64
C ASP A 202 11.19 29.83 -10.29
N PRO A 203 11.41 31.16 -10.40
CA PRO A 203 10.40 32.10 -10.91
C PRO A 203 10.14 31.98 -12.42
N ALA A 204 10.93 31.20 -13.14
CA ALA A 204 10.72 30.93 -14.56
C ALA A 204 9.68 29.82 -14.79
N CYS A 205 9.31 29.07 -13.78
CA CYS A 205 8.42 27.91 -13.86
C CYS A 205 6.99 28.30 -13.47
N ASP A 206 6.06 28.02 -14.37
CA ASP A 206 4.62 28.13 -14.09
C ASP A 206 4.25 27.09 -13.00
N ILE A 207 3.63 27.54 -11.91
CA ILE A 207 3.15 26.65 -10.83
C ILE A 207 2.28 25.52 -11.39
N LEU A 208 1.52 25.80 -12.45
CA LEU A 208 0.67 24.84 -13.14
C LEU A 208 1.47 23.77 -13.90
N GLN A 209 2.67 24.11 -14.41
CA GLN A 209 3.53 23.12 -15.09
C GLN A 209 4.22 22.16 -14.13
N LYS A 210 4.42 22.58 -12.89
CA LYS A 210 4.93 21.68 -11.79
C LYS A 210 3.87 20.75 -11.23
N THR A 211 2.57 21.00 -11.50
CA THR A 211 1.56 20.01 -11.17
C THR A 211 1.62 18.89 -12.21
N ASN A 212 2.04 17.71 -11.79
CA ASN A 212 2.14 16.52 -12.63
C ASN A 212 0.75 15.99 -13.01
N LEU A 213 -0.04 16.81 -13.73
CA LEU A 213 -1.35 16.45 -14.25
C LEU A 213 -1.20 15.74 -15.59
N LYS A 214 -1.69 14.50 -15.66
CA LYS A 214 -1.77 13.75 -16.90
C LYS A 214 -3.21 13.66 -17.37
N ASP A 215 -3.43 13.83 -18.66
CA ASP A 215 -4.74 13.54 -19.26
C ASP A 215 -5.01 12.04 -19.18
N ALA A 216 -5.95 11.65 -18.31
CA ALA A 216 -6.30 10.27 -18.07
C ALA A 216 -6.88 9.55 -19.30
N LYS A 217 -7.50 10.29 -20.22
CA LYS A 217 -8.05 9.75 -21.48
C LYS A 217 -6.97 9.24 -22.42
N LYS A 218 -5.76 9.81 -22.35
CA LYS A 218 -4.61 9.44 -23.19
C LYS A 218 -3.80 8.28 -22.58
N GLN A 219 -4.03 7.93 -21.32
CA GLN A 219 -3.29 6.86 -20.67
C GLN A 219 -3.68 5.48 -21.23
N PRO A 220 -2.74 4.53 -21.29
CA PRO A 220 -3.02 3.17 -21.76
C PRO A 220 -4.01 2.47 -20.83
N ALA A 221 -5.15 2.04 -21.36
CA ALA A 221 -6.15 1.32 -20.61
C ALA A 221 -6.62 0.08 -21.36
N LEU A 222 -6.98 -0.94 -20.60
CA LEU A 222 -7.69 -2.12 -21.11
C LEU A 222 -9.19 -1.78 -21.28
N PRO A 223 -9.90 -2.45 -22.19
CA PRO A 223 -11.34 -2.35 -22.29
C PRO A 223 -12.02 -2.64 -20.94
N LEU A 224 -13.10 -1.93 -20.60
CA LEU A 224 -13.80 -2.11 -19.32
C LEU A 224 -14.27 -3.56 -19.09
N SER A 225 -14.62 -4.28 -20.16
CA SER A 225 -15.01 -5.70 -20.09
C SER A 225 -13.91 -6.64 -19.55
N TYR A 226 -12.65 -6.21 -19.55
CA TYR A 226 -11.54 -7.02 -19.03
C TYR A 226 -11.38 -6.94 -17.51
N HIS A 227 -12.11 -6.04 -16.87
CA HIS A 227 -12.05 -5.83 -15.42
C HIS A 227 -13.11 -6.62 -14.65
N PHE A 228 -13.99 -7.35 -15.34
CA PHE A 228 -15.06 -8.17 -14.77
C PHE A 228 -15.97 -7.43 -13.77
N VAL A 229 -16.12 -6.12 -13.97
CA VAL A 229 -17.05 -5.29 -13.21
C VAL A 229 -18.42 -5.37 -13.88
N PRO A 230 -19.52 -5.60 -13.12
CA PRO A 230 -20.88 -5.64 -13.67
C PRO A 230 -21.22 -4.35 -14.43
N GLU A 231 -21.92 -4.48 -15.55
CA GLU A 231 -22.31 -3.31 -16.39
C GLU A 231 -23.22 -2.34 -15.60
N ALA A 232 -24.02 -2.86 -14.66
CA ALA A 232 -24.83 -2.05 -13.76
C ALA A 232 -23.98 -1.12 -12.88
N ASP A 233 -22.88 -1.62 -12.33
CA ASP A 233 -21.95 -0.83 -11.51
C ASP A 233 -21.23 0.23 -12.36
N ILE A 234 -20.79 -0.15 -13.58
CA ILE A 234 -20.16 0.78 -14.53
C ILE A 234 -21.12 1.91 -14.87
N SER A 235 -22.38 1.58 -15.21
CA SER A 235 -23.40 2.57 -15.56
C SER A 235 -23.72 3.47 -14.37
N HIS A 236 -23.79 2.91 -13.16
CA HIS A 236 -24.02 3.68 -11.94
C HIS A 236 -22.87 4.66 -11.65
N ILE A 237 -21.61 4.20 -11.71
CA ILE A 237 -20.44 5.07 -11.52
C ILE A 237 -20.44 6.21 -12.55
N LEU A 238 -20.70 5.90 -13.83
CA LEU A 238 -20.77 6.91 -14.87
C LEU A 238 -21.88 7.92 -14.62
N SER A 239 -23.08 7.49 -14.18
CA SER A 239 -24.18 8.39 -13.85
C SER A 239 -23.85 9.34 -12.71
N LEU A 240 -23.14 8.86 -11.67
CA LEU A 240 -22.67 9.68 -10.54
C LEU A 240 -21.64 10.72 -10.99
N LEU A 241 -20.74 10.35 -11.90
CA LEU A 241 -19.67 11.22 -12.40
C LEU A 241 -20.17 12.21 -13.47
N CYS A 242 -21.18 11.88 -14.25
CA CYS A 242 -21.78 12.78 -15.25
C CYS A 242 -22.78 13.78 -14.66
N GLY A 243 -23.27 13.55 -13.44
CA GLY A 243 -24.24 14.42 -12.79
C GLY A 243 -23.63 15.82 -12.52
N LYS A 244 -24.30 16.86 -12.98
CA LYS A 244 -24.03 18.24 -12.55
C LYS A 244 -24.74 18.44 -11.21
N THR A 245 -24.08 18.06 -10.13
CA THR A 245 -24.61 18.26 -8.78
C THR A 245 -23.78 19.31 -8.06
N ASP A 246 -24.42 20.13 -7.26
CA ASP A 246 -23.74 21.10 -6.38
C ASP A 246 -23.01 20.40 -5.22
N THR A 247 -23.15 19.09 -5.11
CA THR A 247 -22.49 18.27 -4.08
C THR A 247 -21.23 17.61 -4.62
N ALA A 248 -20.28 17.34 -3.72
CA ALA A 248 -19.07 16.58 -4.07
C ALA A 248 -19.42 15.12 -4.41
N THR A 249 -18.70 14.53 -5.37
CA THR A 249 -18.86 13.13 -5.75
C THR A 249 -17.52 12.42 -5.68
N HIS A 250 -17.38 11.49 -4.74
CA HIS A 250 -16.18 10.70 -4.54
C HIS A 250 -16.46 9.22 -4.77
N ILE A 251 -15.69 8.60 -5.65
CA ILE A 251 -15.74 7.16 -5.93
C ILE A 251 -14.47 6.53 -5.37
N LEU A 252 -14.62 5.43 -4.63
CA LEU A 252 -13.49 4.68 -4.08
C LEU A 252 -13.32 3.35 -4.82
N LEU A 253 -12.16 3.13 -5.44
CA LEU A 253 -11.75 1.85 -6.02
C LEU A 253 -10.67 1.26 -5.12
N TYR A 254 -10.95 0.09 -4.52
CA TYR A 254 -10.02 -0.50 -3.55
C TYR A 254 -9.82 -2.00 -3.78
N GLY A 255 -8.70 -2.53 -3.30
CA GLY A 255 -8.36 -3.95 -3.41
C GLY A 255 -6.87 -4.18 -3.67
N PRO A 256 -6.39 -5.43 -3.71
CA PRO A 256 -4.98 -5.75 -3.86
C PRO A 256 -4.32 -5.10 -5.09
N PRO A 257 -3.00 -4.83 -5.06
CA PRO A 257 -2.29 -4.34 -6.23
C PRO A 257 -2.39 -5.33 -7.39
N GLY A 258 -2.38 -4.82 -8.62
CA GLY A 258 -2.43 -5.64 -9.83
C GLY A 258 -3.83 -6.10 -10.26
N THR A 259 -4.92 -5.76 -9.54
CA THR A 259 -6.31 -6.11 -9.90
C THR A 259 -6.91 -5.21 -10.99
N GLY A 260 -6.16 -4.24 -11.51
CA GLY A 260 -6.56 -3.41 -12.64
C GLY A 260 -7.35 -2.15 -12.31
N LYS A 261 -7.35 -1.68 -11.06
CA LYS A 261 -8.07 -0.47 -10.60
C LYS A 261 -7.75 0.77 -11.42
N THR A 262 -6.47 1.07 -11.62
CA THR A 262 -6.00 2.23 -12.39
C THR A 262 -6.42 2.14 -13.87
N SER A 263 -6.23 0.97 -14.48
CA SER A 263 -6.68 0.72 -15.86
C SER A 263 -8.19 0.84 -16.02
N PHE A 264 -8.96 0.43 -15.01
CA PHE A 264 -10.41 0.59 -14.97
C PHE A 264 -10.81 2.08 -14.90
N ALA A 265 -10.15 2.87 -14.04
CA ALA A 265 -10.38 4.31 -13.94
C ALA A 265 -10.08 5.03 -15.25
N TYR A 266 -9.00 4.66 -15.96
CA TYR A 266 -8.71 5.19 -17.31
C TYR A 266 -9.75 4.70 -18.35
N GLY A 267 -10.25 3.48 -18.21
CA GLY A 267 -11.35 2.98 -19.04
C GLY A 267 -12.63 3.79 -18.86
N LEU A 268 -12.98 4.15 -17.61
CA LEU A 268 -14.10 5.04 -17.31
C LEU A 268 -13.90 6.44 -17.89
N SER A 269 -12.69 7.00 -17.77
CA SER A 269 -12.39 8.36 -18.26
C SER A 269 -12.69 8.53 -19.74
N ARG A 270 -12.51 7.48 -20.55
CA ARG A 270 -12.81 7.51 -21.99
C ARG A 270 -14.29 7.53 -22.30
N LYS A 271 -15.15 7.09 -21.37
CA LYS A 271 -16.61 7.15 -21.52
C LYS A 271 -17.22 8.46 -21.00
N LEU A 272 -16.42 9.27 -20.29
CA LEU A 272 -16.84 10.55 -19.75
C LEU A 272 -16.59 11.68 -20.76
N ASN A 273 -17.56 12.61 -20.91
CA ASN A 273 -17.42 13.77 -21.78
C ASN A 273 -16.48 14.83 -21.19
N ASP A 274 -16.57 15.02 -19.87
CA ASP A 274 -15.77 16.00 -19.13
C ASP A 274 -14.27 15.66 -19.15
N PRO A 275 -13.37 16.65 -19.01
CA PRO A 275 -11.94 16.41 -18.89
C PRO A 275 -11.64 15.61 -17.62
N VAL A 276 -10.77 14.60 -17.75
CA VAL A 276 -10.34 13.75 -16.63
C VAL A 276 -8.84 13.79 -16.50
N TYR A 277 -8.36 14.20 -15.34
CA TYR A 277 -6.94 14.34 -15.05
C TYR A 277 -6.50 13.36 -13.97
N GLU A 278 -5.38 12.72 -14.19
CA GLU A 278 -4.67 11.97 -13.15
C GLU A 278 -3.68 12.88 -12.45
N ILE A 279 -3.67 12.82 -11.13
CA ILE A 279 -2.70 13.51 -10.28
C ILE A 279 -1.59 12.52 -9.95
N THR A 280 -0.43 12.69 -10.62
CA THR A 280 0.73 11.82 -10.44
C THR A 280 1.76 12.44 -9.50
N HIS A 281 2.66 11.58 -8.98
CA HIS A 281 3.81 12.00 -8.18
C HIS A 281 5.05 12.20 -9.03
N ASP A 282 5.88 13.14 -8.61
CA ASP A 282 7.28 13.17 -9.01
C ASP A 282 8.06 12.22 -8.08
N ASN A 283 8.66 11.17 -8.65
CA ASN A 283 9.45 10.16 -7.93
C ASN A 283 10.80 10.70 -7.41
N SER A 284 11.06 11.99 -7.55
CA SER A 284 12.35 12.61 -7.22
C SER A 284 12.49 13.05 -5.76
N GLN A 285 11.43 13.04 -4.98
CA GLN A 285 11.46 13.35 -3.55
C GLN A 285 10.77 12.24 -2.76
N GLU A 286 11.33 11.88 -1.62
CA GLU A 286 10.79 10.92 -0.67
C GLU A 286 9.28 11.11 -0.47
N ASN A 287 8.53 10.02 -0.35
CA ASN A 287 7.06 9.92 -0.20
C ASN A 287 6.48 10.84 0.89
N ASP A 288 6.62 12.15 0.73
CA ASP A 288 6.04 13.10 1.68
C ASP A 288 4.56 13.31 1.36
N SER A 289 3.73 12.92 2.29
CA SER A 289 2.28 13.09 2.25
C SER A 289 1.86 14.56 2.11
N LYS A 290 2.71 15.51 2.56
CA LYS A 290 2.48 16.95 2.47
C LYS A 290 2.60 17.44 1.03
N SER A 291 3.62 16.97 0.29
CA SER A 291 3.82 17.26 -1.13
C SER A 291 2.62 16.79 -1.97
N ARG A 292 2.14 15.57 -1.70
CA ARG A 292 0.92 15.04 -2.36
C ARG A 292 -0.32 15.88 -2.09
N ARG A 293 -0.49 16.33 -0.86
CA ARG A 293 -1.60 17.19 -0.44
C ARG A 293 -1.57 18.54 -1.17
N LEU A 294 -0.39 19.17 -1.26
CA LEU A 294 -0.22 20.42 -1.97
C LEU A 294 -0.52 20.26 -3.46
N SER A 295 0.07 19.27 -4.12
CA SER A 295 -0.16 18.96 -5.54
C SER A 295 -1.64 18.72 -5.85
N LEU A 296 -2.32 17.96 -5.00
CA LEU A 296 -3.76 17.71 -5.12
C LEU A 296 -4.56 19.02 -4.99
N THR A 297 -4.23 19.86 -3.98
CA THR A 297 -4.93 21.11 -3.73
C THR A 297 -4.73 22.12 -4.86
N VAL A 298 -3.50 22.24 -5.37
CA VAL A 298 -3.15 23.09 -6.50
C VAL A 298 -3.89 22.65 -7.76
N SER A 299 -3.84 21.34 -8.06
CA SER A 299 -4.49 20.76 -9.24
C SER A 299 -6.00 21.02 -9.27
N ILE A 300 -6.67 20.77 -8.13
CA ILE A 300 -8.11 20.99 -8.00
C ILE A 300 -8.46 22.48 -8.13
N ASN A 301 -7.71 23.36 -7.47
CA ASN A 301 -7.99 24.78 -7.49
C ASN A 301 -7.72 25.42 -8.87
N SER A 302 -6.72 24.93 -9.58
CA SER A 302 -6.36 25.42 -10.92
C SER A 302 -7.36 25.02 -11.99
N MET A 303 -7.83 23.77 -11.97
CA MET A 303 -8.70 23.21 -13.02
C MET A 303 -10.20 23.44 -12.78
N ASN A 304 -10.62 23.73 -11.54
CA ASN A 304 -12.03 23.94 -11.21
C ASN A 304 -12.58 25.33 -11.61
N ARG A 305 -11.81 26.09 -12.38
CA ARG A 305 -12.22 27.42 -12.88
C ARG A 305 -13.19 27.35 -14.07
N GLY A 306 -14.31 26.62 -13.91
CA GLY A 306 -15.43 26.70 -14.85
C GLY A 306 -15.68 25.49 -15.76
N GLN A 307 -14.95 24.40 -15.66
CA GLN A 307 -15.08 23.23 -16.54
C GLN A 307 -15.34 21.90 -15.85
N GLY A 308 -15.84 21.85 -14.65
CA GLY A 308 -16.29 20.58 -14.04
C GLY A 308 -15.35 19.39 -14.27
N ALA A 309 -14.05 19.54 -14.05
CA ALA A 309 -13.06 18.47 -14.24
C ALA A 309 -13.25 17.31 -13.24
N ILE A 310 -12.89 16.10 -13.66
CA ILE A 310 -12.85 14.90 -12.83
C ILE A 310 -11.40 14.56 -12.58
N PHE A 311 -11.06 14.17 -11.35
CA PHE A 311 -9.70 13.82 -10.96
C PHE A 311 -9.59 12.35 -10.64
N ILE A 312 -8.47 11.73 -11.00
CA ILE A 312 -8.06 10.39 -10.56
C ILE A 312 -6.87 10.56 -9.64
N VAL A 313 -6.98 10.03 -8.41
CA VAL A 313 -5.90 10.01 -7.42
C VAL A 313 -5.51 8.56 -7.19
N ASP A 314 -4.42 8.15 -7.80
CA ASP A 314 -3.89 6.78 -7.65
C ASP A 314 -3.00 6.67 -6.43
N GLU A 315 -2.89 5.45 -5.86
CA GLU A 315 -2.13 5.16 -4.64
C GLU A 315 -2.47 6.13 -3.49
N ALA A 316 -3.75 6.44 -3.32
CA ALA A 316 -4.22 7.41 -2.34
C ALA A 316 -4.17 6.90 -0.88
N ASP A 317 -3.55 5.73 -0.63
CA ASP A 317 -3.46 5.10 0.69
C ASP A 317 -2.94 6.08 1.76
N ASN A 318 -1.86 6.81 1.45
CA ASN A 318 -1.26 7.79 2.38
C ASN A 318 -2.13 9.03 2.58
N LEU A 319 -2.88 9.48 1.57
CA LEU A 319 -3.76 10.65 1.66
C LEU A 319 -5.04 10.37 2.45
N LEU A 320 -5.53 9.14 2.40
CA LEU A 320 -6.74 8.69 3.10
C LEU A 320 -6.44 8.04 4.46
N ASN A 321 -5.15 7.91 4.83
CA ASN A 321 -4.76 7.39 6.15
C ASN A 321 -5.03 8.43 7.24
N THR A 322 -6.11 8.26 7.97
CA THR A 322 -6.54 9.16 9.05
C THR A 322 -6.56 8.49 10.42
N GLU A 323 -6.31 7.19 10.51
CA GLU A 323 -6.26 6.45 11.77
C GLU A 323 -4.83 6.37 12.31
N ARG A 324 -4.65 6.72 13.60
CA ARG A 324 -3.40 6.51 14.33
C ARG A 324 -3.33 5.05 14.81
N HIS A 325 -2.72 4.19 14.03
CA HIS A 325 -2.33 2.87 14.50
C HIS A 325 -0.91 2.93 15.09
N TRP A 326 -0.78 2.63 16.37
CA TRP A 326 0.50 2.61 17.08
C TRP A 326 1.53 1.60 16.51
N MET A 327 1.08 0.64 15.68
CA MET A 327 1.91 -0.37 15.04
C MET A 327 2.32 -0.07 13.59
N ILE A 328 1.76 0.95 12.96
CA ILE A 328 2.05 1.26 11.56
C ILE A 328 2.75 2.61 11.54
N SER A 329 4.04 2.60 11.20
CA SER A 329 4.82 3.81 10.94
C SER A 329 4.33 4.46 9.65
N GLY A 330 3.39 5.39 9.75
CA GLY A 330 2.90 6.18 8.64
C GLY A 330 2.41 7.54 9.16
N GLU A 331 2.66 8.61 8.41
CA GLU A 331 2.12 9.92 8.71
C GLU A 331 0.59 9.88 8.68
N VAL A 332 -0.03 10.33 9.76
CA VAL A 332 -1.48 10.48 9.86
C VAL A 332 -1.88 11.82 9.28
N GLN A 333 -2.75 11.81 8.29
CA GLN A 333 -3.23 13.03 7.64
C GLN A 333 -4.12 13.88 8.55
N ASP A 334 -4.09 15.20 8.33
CA ASP A 334 -5.02 16.12 8.96
C ASP A 334 -6.46 15.85 8.47
N LYS A 335 -7.23 15.20 9.32
CA LYS A 335 -8.65 14.89 9.09
C LYS A 335 -9.47 16.13 8.72
N GLY A 336 -9.14 17.29 9.29
CA GLY A 336 -9.85 18.55 9.03
C GLY A 336 -9.69 19.01 7.58
N TRP A 337 -8.48 18.88 7.04
CA TRP A 337 -8.20 19.19 5.64
C TRP A 337 -8.94 18.24 4.69
N LEU A 338 -8.82 16.92 4.92
CA LEU A 338 -9.44 15.92 4.06
C LEU A 338 -10.96 16.07 4.02
N ASN A 339 -11.58 16.29 5.17
CA ASN A 339 -13.02 16.52 5.26
C ASN A 339 -13.45 17.77 4.47
N LYS A 340 -12.71 18.88 4.60
CA LYS A 340 -12.99 20.10 3.82
C LYS A 340 -12.82 19.89 2.32
N LEU A 341 -11.82 19.12 1.92
CA LEU A 341 -11.60 18.77 0.51
C LEU A 341 -12.78 17.94 -0.04
N MET A 342 -13.18 16.90 0.70
CA MET A 342 -14.26 16.01 0.28
C MET A 342 -15.65 16.67 0.31
N ASP A 343 -15.85 17.68 1.14
CA ASP A 343 -17.11 18.44 1.21
C ASP A 343 -17.16 19.61 0.18
N LYS A 344 -16.12 19.77 -0.68
CA LYS A 344 -16.04 20.88 -1.64
C LYS A 344 -17.07 20.73 -2.77
N PRO A 345 -18.02 21.68 -2.93
CA PRO A 345 -19.10 21.57 -3.92
C PRO A 345 -18.59 21.36 -5.34
N GLY A 346 -19.24 20.50 -6.11
CA GLY A 346 -18.93 20.21 -7.51
C GLY A 346 -17.62 19.45 -7.75
N LEU A 347 -16.90 19.04 -6.72
CA LEU A 347 -15.67 18.27 -6.84
C LEU A 347 -15.96 16.80 -7.12
N ARG A 348 -15.34 16.24 -8.18
CA ARG A 348 -15.51 14.84 -8.57
C ARG A 348 -14.15 14.15 -8.60
N ILE A 349 -13.96 13.12 -7.73
CA ILE A 349 -12.68 12.41 -7.63
C ILE A 349 -12.92 10.90 -7.64
N ILE A 350 -12.10 10.17 -8.39
CA ILE A 350 -11.93 8.73 -8.30
C ILE A 350 -10.67 8.46 -7.49
N TRP A 351 -10.84 7.89 -6.30
CA TRP A 351 -9.76 7.51 -5.41
C TRP A 351 -9.41 6.05 -5.61
N ILE A 352 -8.12 5.74 -5.68
CA ILE A 352 -7.62 4.37 -5.84
C ILE A 352 -6.72 4.06 -4.66
N VAL A 353 -7.05 2.98 -3.91
CA VAL A 353 -6.27 2.52 -2.76
C VAL A 353 -6.06 1.01 -2.80
N ASN A 354 -5.03 0.54 -2.13
CA ASN A 354 -4.75 -0.88 -1.98
C ASN A 354 -5.42 -1.48 -0.73
N ALA A 355 -5.64 -0.67 0.32
CA ALA A 355 -6.27 -1.11 1.56
C ALA A 355 -7.21 -0.04 2.12
N ILE A 356 -8.27 -0.47 2.83
CA ILE A 356 -9.27 0.43 3.44
C ILE A 356 -9.18 0.49 4.96
N HIS A 357 -8.27 -0.28 5.57
CA HIS A 357 -8.20 -0.42 7.03
C HIS A 357 -7.78 0.85 7.77
N SER A 358 -7.13 1.77 7.08
CA SER A 358 -6.66 3.05 7.61
C SER A 358 -7.63 4.21 7.35
N ILE A 359 -8.76 3.94 6.68
CA ILE A 359 -9.78 4.95 6.38
C ILE A 359 -10.78 5.01 7.52
N GLU A 360 -10.80 6.16 8.21
CA GLU A 360 -11.73 6.36 9.32
C GLU A 360 -13.20 6.38 8.85
N PRO A 361 -14.17 5.88 9.65
CA PRO A 361 -15.58 5.87 9.30
C PRO A 361 -16.16 7.25 8.89
N SER A 362 -15.64 8.33 9.45
CA SER A 362 -16.05 9.69 9.10
C SER A 362 -15.68 10.09 7.68
N VAL A 363 -14.56 9.60 7.15
CA VAL A 363 -14.11 9.78 5.76
C VAL A 363 -14.85 8.81 4.84
N ALA A 364 -15.00 7.57 5.27
CA ALA A 364 -15.69 6.54 4.50
C ALA A 364 -17.13 6.91 4.10
N ARG A 365 -17.85 7.63 4.98
CA ARG A 365 -19.23 8.11 4.71
C ARG A 365 -19.35 9.13 3.58
N ARG A 366 -18.23 9.76 3.15
CA ARG A 366 -18.23 10.77 2.09
C ARG A 366 -18.06 10.19 0.68
N PHE A 367 -17.78 8.89 0.59
CA PHE A 367 -17.77 8.23 -0.69
C PHE A 367 -19.21 7.96 -1.18
N ALA A 368 -19.56 8.50 -2.34
CA ALA A 368 -20.86 8.26 -2.97
C ALA A 368 -20.99 6.80 -3.44
N TYR A 369 -19.89 6.19 -3.82
CA TYR A 369 -19.84 4.78 -4.20
C TYR A 369 -18.45 4.20 -3.95
N SER A 370 -18.40 2.92 -3.61
CA SER A 370 -17.14 2.19 -3.47
C SER A 370 -17.20 0.85 -4.21
N ARG A 371 -16.10 0.48 -4.90
CA ARG A 371 -15.99 -0.80 -5.59
C ARG A 371 -14.76 -1.55 -5.12
N HIS A 372 -14.98 -2.77 -4.63
CA HIS A 372 -13.91 -3.70 -4.31
C HIS A 372 -13.45 -4.44 -5.57
N PHE A 373 -12.16 -4.38 -5.83
CA PHE A 373 -11.47 -5.16 -6.86
C PHE A 373 -10.85 -6.37 -6.20
N GLU A 374 -11.51 -7.50 -6.34
CA GLU A 374 -11.06 -8.76 -5.78
C GLU A 374 -10.00 -9.43 -6.67
N PRO A 375 -9.16 -10.31 -6.10
CA PRO A 375 -8.30 -11.17 -6.90
C PRO A 375 -9.14 -11.98 -7.89
N PHE A 376 -8.64 -12.12 -9.11
CA PHE A 376 -9.37 -12.83 -10.15
C PHE A 376 -9.55 -14.31 -9.83
N THR A 377 -10.76 -14.83 -10.07
CA THR A 377 -11.02 -16.28 -10.06
C THR A 377 -10.26 -16.98 -11.17
N CYS A 378 -10.07 -18.31 -11.08
CA CYS A 378 -9.38 -19.08 -12.13
C CYS A 378 -10.00 -18.86 -13.52
N LYS A 379 -11.34 -18.81 -13.60
CA LYS A 379 -12.04 -18.54 -14.86
C LYS A 379 -11.79 -17.14 -15.41
N GLN A 380 -11.79 -16.13 -14.52
CA GLN A 380 -11.48 -14.76 -14.92
C GLN A 380 -10.02 -14.64 -15.36
N ARG A 381 -9.09 -15.33 -14.71
CA ARG A 381 -7.68 -15.39 -15.15
C ARG A 381 -7.56 -16.08 -16.51
N GLU A 382 -8.27 -17.17 -16.75
CA GLU A 382 -8.28 -17.85 -18.07
C GLU A 382 -8.78 -16.89 -19.18
N GLN A 383 -9.88 -16.16 -18.92
CA GLN A 383 -10.39 -15.15 -19.83
C GLN A 383 -9.41 -13.99 -20.03
N LEU A 384 -8.74 -13.55 -18.96
CA LEU A 384 -7.74 -12.49 -19.02
C LEU A 384 -6.55 -12.90 -19.90
N TRP A 385 -6.06 -14.15 -19.75
CA TRP A 385 -5.03 -14.72 -20.61
C TRP A 385 -5.46 -14.76 -22.08
N ASP A 386 -6.64 -15.28 -22.38
CA ASP A 386 -7.16 -15.32 -23.76
C ASP A 386 -7.28 -13.93 -24.36
N ASN A 387 -7.81 -12.98 -23.60
CA ASN A 387 -7.95 -11.59 -24.03
C ASN A 387 -6.60 -10.92 -24.34
N VAL A 388 -5.61 -11.07 -23.46
CA VAL A 388 -4.27 -10.47 -23.67
C VAL A 388 -3.55 -11.12 -24.84
N ILE A 389 -3.66 -12.45 -24.99
CA ILE A 389 -3.03 -13.18 -26.11
C ILE A 389 -3.67 -12.80 -27.45
N ARG A 390 -5.00 -12.63 -27.51
CA ARG A 390 -5.70 -12.11 -28.69
C ARG A 390 -5.27 -10.69 -29.05
N LYS A 391 -5.21 -9.82 -28.06
CA LYS A 391 -4.74 -8.42 -28.21
C LYS A 391 -3.34 -8.37 -28.86
N ASN A 392 -2.45 -9.26 -28.44
CA ASN A 392 -1.08 -9.34 -28.98
C ASN A 392 -0.96 -10.15 -30.28
N ARG A 393 -2.08 -10.67 -30.83
CA ARG A 393 -2.11 -11.51 -32.04
C ARG A 393 -1.25 -12.78 -31.94
N CYS A 394 -1.18 -13.36 -30.72
CA CYS A 394 -0.36 -14.53 -30.42
C CYS A 394 -1.16 -15.82 -30.27
N LYS A 395 -2.47 -15.84 -30.58
CA LYS A 395 -3.38 -16.97 -30.33
C LYS A 395 -2.89 -18.27 -30.99
N ARG A 396 -2.19 -18.23 -32.14
CA ARG A 396 -1.66 -19.38 -32.83
C ARG A 396 -0.62 -20.20 -32.05
N PHE A 397 -0.02 -19.59 -31.02
CA PHE A 397 1.02 -20.22 -30.19
C PHE A 397 0.48 -20.87 -28.91
N PHE A 398 -0.81 -20.68 -28.57
CA PHE A 398 -1.39 -21.16 -27.33
C PHE A 398 -2.67 -21.96 -27.59
N THR A 399 -2.77 -23.10 -26.97
CA THR A 399 -4.01 -23.89 -26.92
C THR A 399 -4.86 -23.47 -25.73
N THR A 400 -6.14 -23.85 -25.71
CA THR A 400 -7.02 -23.59 -24.56
C THR A 400 -6.48 -24.25 -23.29
N GLU A 401 -5.86 -25.42 -23.40
CA GLU A 401 -5.26 -26.11 -22.25
C GLU A 401 -4.02 -25.35 -21.70
N ASP A 402 -3.18 -24.79 -22.58
CA ASP A 402 -2.05 -23.97 -22.16
C ASP A 402 -2.55 -22.76 -21.35
N LEU A 403 -3.65 -22.12 -21.79
CA LEU A 403 -4.22 -20.96 -21.10
C LEU A 403 -4.77 -21.34 -19.72
N ARG A 404 -5.45 -22.47 -19.61
CA ARG A 404 -5.93 -23.00 -18.34
C ARG A 404 -4.78 -23.29 -17.39
N GLN A 405 -3.74 -23.92 -17.89
CA GLN A 405 -2.55 -24.23 -17.09
C GLN A 405 -1.86 -22.98 -16.60
N LEU A 406 -1.62 -22.00 -17.48
CA LEU A 406 -1.02 -20.70 -17.10
C LEU A 406 -1.89 -19.94 -16.07
N ALA A 407 -3.22 -19.95 -16.24
CA ALA A 407 -4.14 -19.30 -15.31
C ALA A 407 -4.17 -19.97 -13.93
N ARG A 408 -3.94 -21.28 -13.85
CA ARG A 408 -3.82 -22.02 -12.58
C ARG A 408 -2.47 -21.81 -11.91
N GLU A 409 -1.42 -21.76 -12.72
CA GLU A 409 -0.03 -21.68 -12.25
C GLU A 409 0.31 -20.27 -11.77
N PHE A 410 -0.11 -19.24 -12.52
CA PHE A 410 0.28 -17.87 -12.27
C PHE A 410 -0.90 -16.99 -11.86
N ASP A 411 -0.72 -16.29 -10.73
CA ASP A 411 -1.58 -15.20 -10.31
C ASP A 411 -0.91 -13.88 -10.76
N ALA A 412 -1.09 -13.56 -12.04
CA ALA A 412 -0.45 -12.42 -12.68
C ALA A 412 -1.48 -11.39 -13.16
N SER A 413 -1.16 -10.09 -13.00
CA SER A 413 -1.99 -9.02 -13.52
C SER A 413 -1.95 -8.96 -15.06
N ALA A 414 -2.98 -8.35 -15.64
CA ALA A 414 -3.06 -8.17 -17.09
C ALA A 414 -1.83 -7.46 -17.68
N GLY A 415 -1.25 -6.50 -16.95
CA GLY A 415 -0.05 -5.78 -17.37
C GLY A 415 1.19 -6.68 -17.42
N VAL A 416 1.36 -7.53 -16.43
CA VAL A 416 2.47 -8.51 -16.36
C VAL A 416 2.35 -9.53 -17.49
N ILE A 417 1.14 -10.04 -17.73
CA ILE A 417 0.87 -10.97 -18.84
C ILE A 417 1.16 -10.29 -20.19
N ASP A 418 0.66 -9.06 -20.38
CA ASP A 418 0.87 -8.31 -21.63
C ASP A 418 2.35 -8.05 -21.89
N MET A 419 3.10 -7.69 -20.88
CA MET A 419 4.55 -7.48 -20.96
C MET A 419 5.28 -8.77 -21.31
N ALA A 420 5.00 -9.88 -20.62
CA ALA A 420 5.64 -11.15 -20.85
C ALA A 420 5.38 -11.66 -22.30
N VAL A 421 4.11 -11.57 -22.76
CA VAL A 421 3.73 -12.00 -24.12
C VAL A 421 4.39 -11.11 -25.18
N LYS A 422 4.43 -9.78 -24.98
CA LYS A 422 5.10 -8.87 -25.92
C LYS A 422 6.59 -9.13 -26.01
N LYS A 423 7.27 -9.28 -24.86
CA LYS A 423 8.71 -9.54 -24.84
C LYS A 423 9.08 -10.89 -25.44
N ALA A 424 8.30 -11.93 -25.18
CA ALA A 424 8.48 -13.22 -25.82
C ALA A 424 8.30 -13.14 -27.36
N LYS A 425 7.35 -12.33 -27.84
CA LYS A 425 7.14 -12.07 -29.27
C LYS A 425 8.30 -11.27 -29.89
N GLU A 426 8.72 -10.19 -29.22
CA GLU A 426 9.85 -9.34 -29.66
C GLU A 426 11.17 -10.13 -29.75
N ALA A 427 11.37 -11.11 -28.85
CA ALA A 427 12.54 -11.99 -28.87
C ALA A 427 12.54 -13.01 -30.03
N GLY A 428 11.52 -12.99 -30.89
CA GLY A 428 11.49 -13.79 -32.11
C GLY A 428 11.24 -15.28 -31.88
N HIS A 429 10.69 -15.69 -30.73
CA HIS A 429 10.37 -17.09 -30.48
C HIS A 429 9.32 -17.61 -31.48
N ALA A 430 9.74 -18.47 -32.39
CA ALA A 430 8.88 -19.13 -33.37
C ALA A 430 8.50 -20.53 -32.88
N GLY A 431 7.20 -20.80 -32.75
CA GLY A 431 6.69 -22.08 -32.30
C GLY A 431 6.04 -22.06 -30.91
N ARG A 432 5.20 -23.08 -30.65
CA ARG A 432 4.40 -23.15 -29.40
C ARG A 432 5.28 -23.32 -28.17
N ALA A 433 6.17 -24.30 -28.15
CA ALA A 433 6.95 -24.64 -26.96
C ALA A 433 7.92 -23.51 -26.54
N PRO A 434 8.73 -22.92 -27.44
CA PRO A 434 9.60 -21.79 -27.09
C PRO A 434 8.83 -20.57 -26.61
N MET A 435 7.69 -20.24 -27.23
CA MET A 435 6.86 -19.11 -26.84
C MET A 435 6.26 -19.31 -25.45
N LEU A 436 5.75 -20.51 -25.16
CA LEU A 436 5.20 -20.84 -23.85
C LEU A 436 6.27 -20.77 -22.75
N GLN A 437 7.45 -21.30 -23.04
CA GLN A 437 8.59 -21.27 -22.10
C GLN A 437 9.06 -19.84 -21.82
N ALA A 438 9.19 -19.00 -22.84
CA ALA A 438 9.62 -17.61 -22.69
C ALA A 438 8.60 -16.80 -21.86
N VAL A 439 7.31 -16.99 -22.08
CA VAL A 439 6.25 -16.33 -21.30
C VAL A 439 6.30 -16.79 -19.84
N ARG A 440 6.47 -18.08 -19.56
CA ARG A 440 6.62 -18.60 -18.20
C ARG A 440 7.81 -17.99 -17.49
N GLN A 441 8.98 -18.02 -18.11
CA GLN A 441 10.20 -17.44 -17.56
C GLN A 441 10.06 -15.95 -17.26
N GLY A 442 9.41 -15.19 -18.15
CA GLY A 442 9.15 -13.76 -17.93
C GLY A 442 8.26 -13.50 -16.72
N ILE A 443 7.22 -14.30 -16.52
CA ILE A 443 6.31 -14.15 -15.37
C ILE A 443 6.98 -14.61 -14.08
N GLU A 444 7.69 -15.74 -14.10
CA GLU A 444 8.44 -16.25 -12.94
C GLU A 444 9.48 -15.22 -12.45
N ALA A 445 10.23 -14.63 -13.37
CA ALA A 445 11.21 -13.61 -13.05
C ALA A 445 10.57 -12.38 -12.41
N HIS A 446 9.43 -11.91 -12.95
CA HIS A 446 8.68 -10.80 -12.38
C HIS A 446 8.12 -11.13 -10.99
N GLN A 447 7.54 -12.32 -10.80
CA GLN A 447 7.01 -12.75 -9.51
C GLN A 447 8.13 -12.91 -8.47
N ALA A 448 9.30 -13.42 -8.85
CA ALA A 448 10.46 -13.49 -7.96
C ALA A 448 10.88 -12.10 -7.50
N LEU A 449 10.93 -11.11 -8.40
CA LEU A 449 11.25 -9.73 -8.08
C LEU A 449 10.26 -9.13 -7.05
N VAL A 450 8.96 -9.28 -7.30
CA VAL A 450 7.91 -8.77 -6.41
C VAL A 450 7.92 -9.45 -5.04
N ASN A 451 8.33 -10.72 -4.97
CA ASN A 451 8.43 -11.48 -3.72
C ASN A 451 9.81 -11.35 -3.02
N GLY A 452 10.57 -10.31 -3.30
CA GLY A 452 11.87 -10.07 -2.65
C GLY A 452 12.95 -11.09 -3.01
N GLY A 453 12.93 -11.64 -4.23
CA GLY A 453 13.87 -12.66 -4.70
C GLY A 453 13.47 -14.10 -4.38
N HIS A 454 12.42 -14.31 -3.60
CA HIS A 454 11.94 -15.66 -3.29
C HIS A 454 10.96 -16.17 -4.37
N LYS A 455 11.27 -17.32 -4.96
CA LYS A 455 10.27 -18.02 -5.78
C LYS A 455 9.15 -18.50 -4.87
N LYS A 456 7.91 -18.14 -5.17
CA LYS A 456 6.77 -18.84 -4.55
C LYS A 456 6.91 -20.32 -4.86
N PRO A 457 6.76 -21.20 -3.86
CA PRO A 457 6.70 -22.62 -4.17
C PRO A 457 5.60 -22.84 -5.19
N PRO A 458 5.83 -23.69 -6.21
CA PRO A 458 4.79 -24.00 -7.17
C PRO A 458 3.54 -24.45 -6.41
N LYS A 459 2.35 -24.00 -6.82
CA LYS A 459 1.10 -24.51 -6.24
C LYS A 459 1.19 -26.04 -6.31
N GLU A 460 1.15 -26.67 -5.14
CA GLU A 460 1.33 -28.12 -5.02
C GLU A 460 0.38 -28.83 -5.98
N ALA A 461 0.92 -29.35 -7.08
CA ALA A 461 0.16 -30.18 -7.99
C ALA A 461 -0.10 -31.53 -7.32
N ILE A 462 -1.25 -32.12 -7.59
CA ILE A 462 -1.54 -33.49 -7.16
C ILE A 462 -0.49 -34.40 -7.78
N ASP A 463 0.11 -35.28 -6.97
CA ASP A 463 0.96 -36.33 -7.51
C ASP A 463 0.12 -37.15 -8.49
N HIS A 464 0.50 -37.17 -9.77
CA HIS A 464 -0.20 -37.92 -10.83
C HIS A 464 -0.40 -39.43 -10.52
N ARG A 465 0.27 -39.93 -9.50
CA ARG A 465 0.21 -41.28 -9.01
C ARG A 465 -0.77 -41.49 -7.86
N TYR A 466 -1.40 -40.40 -7.35
CA TYR A 466 -2.41 -40.53 -6.32
C TYR A 466 -3.63 -41.28 -6.85
N SER A 467 -4.09 -42.24 -6.10
CA SER A 467 -5.24 -43.09 -6.45
C SER A 467 -6.10 -43.31 -5.21
N LEU A 468 -7.39 -43.24 -5.39
CA LEU A 468 -8.38 -43.57 -4.35
C LEU A 468 -8.48 -45.10 -4.12
N ASP A 469 -8.12 -45.93 -5.12
CA ASP A 469 -8.41 -47.37 -5.13
C ASP A 469 -7.67 -48.17 -4.05
N GLY A 470 -6.58 -47.62 -3.51
CA GLY A 470 -5.82 -48.31 -2.48
C GLY A 470 -6.07 -47.77 -1.06
N LEU A 471 -6.85 -46.70 -0.91
CA LEU A 471 -7.07 -46.06 0.38
C LEU A 471 -8.09 -46.84 1.24
N ASN A 472 -7.81 -46.90 2.55
CA ASN A 472 -8.74 -47.44 3.50
C ASN A 472 -9.56 -46.33 4.14
N ILE A 473 -10.78 -46.11 3.65
CA ILE A 473 -11.66 -45.01 3.99
C ILE A 473 -13.00 -45.54 4.48
N SER A 474 -13.50 -45.01 5.59
CA SER A 474 -14.73 -45.47 6.26
C SER A 474 -16.04 -45.10 5.53
N ALA A 475 -16.00 -44.25 4.51
CA ALA A 475 -17.18 -43.78 3.81
C ALA A 475 -17.13 -44.19 2.32
N ASP A 476 -18.29 -44.28 1.69
CA ASP A 476 -18.38 -44.40 0.23
C ASP A 476 -18.00 -43.06 -0.41
N ILE A 477 -16.74 -43.00 -0.83
CA ILE A 477 -16.15 -41.82 -1.46
C ILE A 477 -16.91 -41.39 -2.72
N ARG A 478 -17.44 -42.34 -3.49
CA ARG A 478 -18.21 -42.03 -4.71
C ARG A 478 -19.48 -41.26 -4.36
N GLN A 479 -20.17 -41.67 -3.28
CA GLN A 479 -21.34 -40.98 -2.81
C GLN A 479 -21.01 -39.57 -2.29
N VAL A 480 -19.93 -39.42 -1.52
CA VAL A 480 -19.48 -38.10 -1.03
C VAL A 480 -19.12 -37.18 -2.19
N MET A 481 -18.40 -37.68 -3.20
CA MET A 481 -18.05 -36.91 -4.38
C MET A 481 -19.28 -36.49 -5.18
N PHE A 482 -20.25 -37.40 -5.36
CA PHE A 482 -21.52 -37.08 -6.01
C PHE A 482 -22.28 -35.98 -5.27
N GLN A 483 -22.37 -36.07 -3.95
CA GLN A 483 -23.04 -35.04 -3.12
C GLN A 483 -22.32 -33.69 -3.22
N ALA A 484 -20.98 -33.67 -3.22
CA ALA A 484 -20.17 -32.46 -3.41
C ALA A 484 -20.39 -31.85 -4.80
N GLU A 485 -20.52 -32.69 -5.85
CA GLU A 485 -20.87 -32.19 -7.19
C GLU A 485 -22.25 -31.55 -7.23
N GLN A 486 -23.27 -32.21 -6.66
CA GLN A 486 -24.61 -31.68 -6.63
C GLN A 486 -24.64 -30.33 -5.86
N PHE A 487 -23.99 -30.28 -4.70
CA PHE A 487 -23.84 -29.05 -3.95
C PHE A 487 -23.14 -27.96 -4.77
N SER A 488 -22.04 -28.31 -5.45
CA SER A 488 -21.30 -27.39 -6.32
C SER A 488 -22.11 -26.84 -7.50
N ARG A 489 -23.02 -27.68 -8.08
CA ARG A 489 -23.96 -27.26 -9.14
C ARG A 489 -25.03 -26.31 -8.60
N HIS A 490 -25.57 -26.60 -7.42
CA HIS A 490 -26.55 -25.74 -6.77
C HIS A 490 -26.00 -24.36 -6.43
N LEU A 491 -24.77 -24.28 -5.93
CA LEU A 491 -24.10 -22.99 -5.66
C LEU A 491 -23.96 -22.10 -6.92
N LYS A 492 -23.94 -22.70 -8.12
CA LYS A 492 -23.86 -21.93 -9.39
C LYS A 492 -25.21 -21.43 -9.88
N ASN A 493 -26.30 -22.10 -9.52
CA ASN A 493 -27.60 -21.91 -10.16
C ASN A 493 -28.63 -21.15 -9.32
N THR A 494 -28.37 -20.90 -8.03
CA THR A 494 -29.40 -20.35 -7.13
C THR A 494 -28.85 -19.18 -6.29
N THR A 495 -29.42 -18.00 -6.49
CA THR A 495 -29.16 -16.79 -5.71
C THR A 495 -29.75 -16.82 -4.29
N ASN A 496 -30.63 -17.77 -3.99
CA ASN A 496 -31.44 -17.80 -2.74
C ASN A 496 -31.15 -19.00 -1.83
N MET A 497 -29.97 -19.61 -1.86
CA MET A 497 -29.65 -20.72 -0.95
C MET A 497 -29.15 -20.21 0.40
N THR A 498 -30.08 -19.96 1.31
CA THR A 498 -29.79 -19.31 2.59
C THR A 498 -29.30 -20.24 3.71
N HIS A 499 -29.41 -21.58 3.58
CA HIS A 499 -29.31 -22.47 4.75
C HIS A 499 -28.37 -23.68 4.65
N TYR A 500 -27.75 -23.97 3.47
CA TYR A 500 -26.97 -25.18 3.32
C TYR A 500 -25.46 -24.89 3.23
N ASN A 501 -24.68 -25.68 3.97
CA ASN A 501 -23.22 -25.74 3.90
C ASN A 501 -22.77 -27.17 3.61
N PHE A 502 -21.51 -27.33 3.18
CA PHE A 502 -20.92 -28.65 2.92
C PHE A 502 -19.56 -28.73 3.61
N ASN A 503 -19.60 -29.20 4.87
CA ASN A 503 -18.42 -29.27 5.73
C ASN A 503 -17.95 -30.72 5.89
N LEU A 504 -16.72 -31.01 5.49
CA LEU A 504 -16.07 -32.31 5.58
C LEU A 504 -15.03 -32.30 6.69
N LEU A 505 -15.04 -33.31 7.56
CA LEU A 505 -13.96 -33.58 8.50
C LEU A 505 -13.25 -34.87 8.06
N LEU A 506 -11.96 -34.75 7.70
CA LEU A 506 -11.10 -35.89 7.38
C LEU A 506 -10.20 -36.15 8.56
N HIS A 507 -10.30 -37.32 9.17
CA HIS A 507 -9.51 -37.66 10.36
C HIS A 507 -8.80 -39.02 10.21
N GLY A 508 -7.68 -39.19 10.92
CA GLY A 508 -6.92 -40.45 10.88
C GLY A 508 -5.40 -40.25 10.95
N PRO A 509 -4.62 -41.31 10.89
CA PRO A 509 -3.17 -41.24 11.06
C PRO A 509 -2.48 -40.29 10.09
N PRO A 510 -1.33 -39.71 10.45
CA PRO A 510 -0.56 -38.87 9.56
C PRO A 510 -0.10 -39.67 8.33
N GLY A 511 -0.03 -38.99 7.18
CA GLY A 511 0.37 -39.61 5.92
C GLY A 511 -0.71 -40.48 5.24
N SER A 512 -1.94 -40.58 5.78
CA SER A 512 -3.02 -41.40 5.23
C SER A 512 -3.68 -40.84 3.95
N GLY A 513 -3.26 -39.66 3.47
CA GLY A 513 -3.75 -39.07 2.20
C GLY A 513 -4.90 -38.06 2.34
N LYS A 514 -5.20 -37.56 3.56
CA LYS A 514 -6.29 -36.61 3.84
C LYS A 514 -6.21 -35.32 2.99
N SER A 515 -5.08 -34.65 3.04
CA SER A 515 -4.88 -33.37 2.31
C SER A 515 -4.80 -33.60 0.79
N GLU A 516 -4.27 -34.76 0.35
CA GLU A 516 -4.29 -35.16 -1.07
C GLU A 516 -5.71 -35.44 -1.58
N PHE A 517 -6.57 -36.05 -0.76
CA PHE A 517 -7.98 -36.23 -1.10
C PHE A 517 -8.68 -34.87 -1.29
N ALA A 518 -8.39 -33.88 -0.44
CA ALA A 518 -8.94 -32.53 -0.61
C ALA A 518 -8.50 -31.91 -1.96
N ARG A 519 -7.24 -32.08 -2.36
CA ARG A 519 -6.74 -31.64 -3.67
C ARG A 519 -7.42 -32.39 -4.82
N TYR A 520 -7.56 -33.69 -4.68
CA TYR A 520 -8.25 -34.53 -5.67
C TYR A 520 -9.71 -34.09 -5.87
N LEU A 521 -10.45 -33.85 -4.77
CA LEU A 521 -11.83 -33.37 -4.82
C LEU A 521 -11.93 -31.99 -5.49
N ALA A 522 -10.99 -31.08 -5.20
CA ALA A 522 -10.93 -29.77 -5.81
C ALA A 522 -10.72 -29.85 -7.34
N GLN A 523 -9.81 -30.72 -7.77
CA GLN A 523 -9.58 -30.97 -9.20
C GLN A 523 -10.82 -31.58 -9.87
N HIS A 524 -11.44 -32.55 -9.21
CA HIS A 524 -12.65 -33.21 -9.74
C HIS A 524 -13.83 -32.23 -9.91
N LEU A 525 -13.99 -31.30 -8.98
CA LEU A 525 -15.03 -30.27 -9.02
C LEU A 525 -14.68 -29.05 -9.89
N ASP A 526 -13.47 -29.04 -10.50
CA ASP A 526 -12.93 -27.90 -11.24
C ASP A 526 -13.00 -26.58 -10.43
N ARG A 527 -12.60 -26.68 -9.14
CA ARG A 527 -12.54 -25.54 -8.21
C ARG A 527 -11.13 -25.32 -7.68
N GLU A 528 -10.81 -24.08 -7.36
CA GLU A 528 -9.57 -23.76 -6.64
C GLU A 528 -9.63 -24.31 -5.21
N LEU A 529 -8.47 -24.70 -4.68
CA LEU A 529 -8.29 -25.12 -3.30
C LEU A 529 -7.50 -24.06 -2.55
N HIS A 530 -8.13 -23.43 -1.55
CA HIS A 530 -7.46 -22.54 -0.63
C HIS A 530 -6.99 -23.33 0.59
N VAL A 531 -5.71 -23.62 0.64
CA VAL A 531 -5.10 -24.30 1.79
C VAL A 531 -4.72 -23.26 2.83
N ARG A 532 -5.15 -23.49 4.06
CA ARG A 532 -4.74 -22.73 5.27
C ARG A 532 -4.28 -23.74 6.32
N ARG A 533 -3.08 -23.57 6.77
CA ARG A 533 -2.60 -24.30 7.96
C ARG A 533 -2.99 -23.53 9.21
N SER A 534 -3.11 -24.21 10.33
CA SER A 534 -3.36 -23.52 11.60
C SER A 534 -2.32 -22.45 11.91
N SER A 535 -1.05 -22.67 11.53
CA SER A 535 0.04 -21.70 11.64
C SER A 535 -0.19 -20.41 10.84
N ASP A 536 -0.91 -20.47 9.70
CA ASP A 536 -1.18 -19.31 8.85
C ASP A 536 -2.31 -18.44 9.42
N ILE A 537 -3.13 -19.03 10.29
CA ILE A 537 -4.30 -18.40 10.90
C ILE A 537 -3.96 -17.83 12.26
N LEU A 538 -3.24 -18.62 13.09
CA LEU A 538 -2.89 -18.22 14.44
C LEU A 538 -1.90 -17.06 14.47
N SER A 539 -2.09 -16.15 15.41
CA SER A 539 -1.23 -14.99 15.61
C SER A 539 -1.03 -14.75 17.11
N PRO A 540 0.15 -14.30 17.56
CA PRO A 540 0.37 -13.91 18.94
C PRO A 540 -0.39 -12.63 19.35
N TYR A 541 -0.95 -11.90 18.39
CA TYR A 541 -1.66 -10.66 18.64
C TYR A 541 -3.17 -10.89 18.76
N VAL A 542 -3.78 -10.34 19.79
CA VAL A 542 -5.23 -10.47 20.06
C VAL A 542 -6.05 -9.86 18.92
N GLY A 543 -7.07 -10.59 18.46
CA GLY A 543 -7.96 -10.16 17.37
C GLY A 543 -7.46 -10.42 15.94
N VAL A 544 -6.16 -10.70 15.76
CA VAL A 544 -5.60 -10.94 14.42
C VAL A 544 -5.97 -12.33 13.92
N ALA A 545 -5.97 -13.34 14.80
CA ALA A 545 -6.37 -14.69 14.41
C ALA A 545 -7.84 -14.77 13.99
N GLU A 546 -8.76 -14.10 14.71
CA GLU A 546 -10.17 -14.01 14.36
C GLU A 546 -10.36 -13.31 12.99
N LYS A 547 -9.59 -12.25 12.73
CA LYS A 547 -9.58 -11.58 11.44
C LYS A 547 -9.09 -12.49 10.31
N ASN A 548 -8.02 -13.26 10.55
CA ASN A 548 -7.48 -14.21 9.58
C ASN A 548 -8.47 -15.35 9.27
N ILE A 549 -9.21 -15.83 10.29
CA ILE A 549 -10.30 -16.79 10.10
C ILE A 549 -11.33 -16.20 9.14
N ARG A 550 -11.92 -15.04 9.46
CA ARG A 550 -12.93 -14.39 8.62
C ARG A 550 -12.45 -14.19 7.19
N GLN A 551 -11.27 -13.62 7.02
CA GLN A 551 -10.69 -13.38 5.71
C GLN A 551 -10.51 -14.66 4.89
N SER A 552 -10.13 -15.77 5.52
CA SER A 552 -9.97 -17.05 4.83
C SER A 552 -11.29 -17.58 4.29
N PHE A 553 -12.35 -17.47 5.08
CA PHE A 553 -13.70 -17.88 4.66
C PHE A 553 -14.28 -16.95 3.59
N ASP A 554 -14.13 -15.63 3.75
CA ASP A 554 -14.62 -14.63 2.79
C ASP A 554 -13.93 -14.79 1.44
N GLN A 555 -12.60 -14.95 1.42
CA GLN A 555 -11.84 -15.19 0.19
C GLN A 555 -12.27 -16.46 -0.52
N ALA A 556 -12.48 -17.55 0.21
CA ALA A 556 -12.94 -18.80 -0.38
C ALA A 556 -14.38 -18.69 -0.93
N ALA A 557 -15.26 -17.98 -0.22
CA ALA A 557 -16.63 -17.73 -0.67
C ALA A 557 -16.65 -16.91 -1.96
N HIS A 558 -15.94 -15.79 -2.01
CA HIS A 558 -15.87 -14.91 -3.17
C HIS A 558 -15.30 -15.59 -4.42
N GLN A 559 -14.25 -16.39 -4.24
CA GLN A 559 -13.63 -17.10 -5.35
C GLN A 559 -14.37 -18.40 -5.72
N GLY A 560 -15.39 -18.77 -4.95
CA GLY A 560 -16.06 -20.06 -5.12
C GLY A 560 -15.12 -21.24 -4.95
N ALA A 561 -14.05 -21.06 -4.19
CA ALA A 561 -13.01 -22.04 -3.91
C ALA A 561 -13.43 -22.99 -2.78
N ILE A 562 -12.75 -24.15 -2.72
CA ILE A 562 -12.84 -25.05 -1.58
C ILE A 562 -11.86 -24.53 -0.53
N LEU A 563 -12.31 -24.37 0.72
CA LEU A 563 -11.42 -24.02 1.83
C LEU A 563 -10.94 -25.30 2.51
N LEU A 564 -9.64 -25.52 2.52
CA LEU A 564 -8.99 -26.59 3.30
C LEU A 564 -8.29 -25.95 4.50
N ILE A 565 -8.72 -26.34 5.71
CA ILE A 565 -8.00 -26.04 6.95
C ILE A 565 -7.24 -27.31 7.36
N ASP A 566 -5.94 -27.30 7.16
CA ASP A 566 -5.07 -28.43 7.48
C ASP A 566 -4.63 -28.37 8.93
N GLU A 567 -4.60 -29.50 9.64
CA GLU A 567 -4.29 -29.62 11.07
C GLU A 567 -5.24 -28.76 11.93
N ALA A 568 -6.54 -28.84 11.69
CA ALA A 568 -7.56 -28.01 12.33
C ALA A 568 -7.71 -28.23 13.86
N ASP A 569 -7.10 -29.26 14.42
CA ASP A 569 -7.08 -29.56 15.85
C ASP A 569 -6.54 -28.40 16.70
N ALA A 570 -5.57 -27.64 16.20
CA ALA A 570 -5.05 -26.46 16.89
C ALA A 570 -6.05 -25.29 16.96
N LEU A 571 -7.04 -25.24 16.05
CA LEU A 571 -8.08 -24.20 16.01
C LEU A 571 -9.43 -24.65 16.62
N LEU A 572 -9.69 -25.96 16.60
CA LEU A 572 -10.92 -26.58 17.08
C LEU A 572 -10.75 -27.26 18.45
N PHE A 573 -9.84 -26.73 19.25
CA PHE A 573 -9.50 -27.25 20.56
C PHE A 573 -10.72 -27.25 21.53
N PRO A 574 -10.89 -28.29 22.39
CA PRO A 574 -12.00 -28.35 23.34
C PRO A 574 -11.95 -27.17 24.32
N ARG A 575 -13.00 -26.36 24.35
CA ARG A 575 -13.09 -25.18 25.22
C ARG A 575 -12.99 -25.49 26.70
N ALA A 576 -13.33 -26.72 27.11
CA ALA A 576 -13.17 -27.20 28.48
C ALA A 576 -11.70 -27.34 28.90
N ASN A 577 -10.78 -27.50 27.94
CA ASN A 577 -9.35 -27.68 28.18
C ASN A 577 -8.54 -26.43 27.86
N ALA A 578 -9.21 -25.33 27.49
CA ALA A 578 -8.57 -24.06 27.14
C ALA A 578 -7.92 -23.47 28.41
N SER A 579 -6.63 -23.20 28.34
CA SER A 579 -5.88 -22.55 29.42
C SER A 579 -5.92 -21.02 29.32
N ARG A 580 -6.29 -20.47 28.16
CA ARG A 580 -6.27 -19.06 27.88
C ARG A 580 -7.57 -18.62 27.17
N SER A 581 -8.08 -17.42 27.51
CA SER A 581 -9.34 -16.89 26.99
C SER A 581 -9.37 -16.73 25.46
N TRP A 582 -8.24 -16.43 24.82
CA TRP A 582 -8.16 -16.27 23.37
C TRP A 582 -8.27 -17.59 22.59
N GLU A 583 -7.94 -18.73 23.19
CA GLU A 583 -8.18 -20.06 22.60
C GLU A 583 -9.69 -20.33 22.43
N ILE A 584 -10.49 -19.91 23.41
CA ILE A 584 -11.96 -19.98 23.36
C ILE A 584 -12.50 -19.08 22.25
N SER A 585 -11.95 -17.86 22.12
CA SER A 585 -12.34 -16.89 21.12
C SER A 585 -12.08 -17.39 19.69
N HIS A 586 -10.91 -17.96 19.43
CA HIS A 586 -10.56 -18.54 18.12
C HIS A 586 -11.53 -19.66 17.73
N THR A 587 -11.80 -20.59 18.65
CA THR A 587 -12.74 -21.70 18.40
C THR A 587 -14.14 -21.15 18.14
N ALA A 588 -14.63 -20.19 18.93
CA ALA A 588 -15.96 -19.59 18.77
C ALA A 588 -16.11 -18.87 17.40
N GLU A 589 -15.09 -18.10 16.98
CA GLU A 589 -15.09 -17.43 15.70
C GLU A 589 -15.09 -18.42 14.54
N LEU A 590 -14.26 -19.48 14.60
CA LEU A 590 -14.23 -20.52 13.58
C LEU A 590 -15.58 -21.24 13.47
N LEU A 591 -16.22 -21.57 14.58
CA LEU A 591 -17.55 -22.20 14.60
C LEU A 591 -18.60 -21.29 13.95
N THR A 592 -18.55 -19.99 14.22
CA THR A 592 -19.44 -19.00 13.62
C THR A 592 -19.22 -18.87 12.11
N ALA A 593 -17.94 -18.85 11.70
CA ALA A 593 -17.58 -18.80 10.28
C ALA A 593 -18.03 -20.06 9.54
N MET A 594 -17.88 -21.25 10.12
CA MET A 594 -18.37 -22.53 9.57
C MET A 594 -19.88 -22.54 9.33
N GLU A 595 -20.68 -21.93 10.22
CA GLU A 595 -22.14 -21.85 10.07
C GLU A 595 -22.56 -20.90 8.97
N ARG A 596 -21.84 -19.80 8.80
CA ARG A 596 -22.13 -18.77 7.81
C ARG A 596 -21.61 -19.10 6.41
N PHE A 597 -20.61 -19.96 6.32
CA PHE A 597 -19.93 -20.26 5.07
C PHE A 597 -20.84 -20.99 4.09
N ARG A 598 -20.99 -20.44 2.89
CA ARG A 598 -21.78 -20.99 1.78
C ARG A 598 -20.89 -21.59 0.71
N GLY A 599 -19.98 -22.47 1.12
CA GLY A 599 -18.99 -23.13 0.25
C GLY A 599 -18.67 -24.52 0.72
N LEU A 600 -17.68 -25.13 0.11
CA LEU A 600 -17.11 -26.41 0.57
C LEU A 600 -15.98 -26.14 1.54
N LEU A 601 -16.13 -26.61 2.76
CA LEU A 601 -15.09 -26.59 3.80
C LEU A 601 -14.58 -28.01 4.01
N ILE A 602 -13.27 -28.17 4.04
CA ILE A 602 -12.59 -29.41 4.41
C ILE A 602 -11.65 -29.11 5.58
N CYS A 603 -11.80 -29.83 6.66
CA CYS A 603 -10.87 -29.78 7.77
C CYS A 603 -10.16 -31.12 7.91
N THR A 604 -8.85 -31.12 8.14
CA THR A 604 -8.10 -32.33 8.44
C THR A 604 -7.64 -32.32 9.88
N THR A 605 -7.54 -33.51 10.46
CA THR A 605 -6.95 -33.70 11.80
C THR A 605 -6.31 -35.09 11.93
N ASN A 606 -5.29 -35.15 12.75
CA ASN A 606 -4.68 -36.42 13.14
C ASN A 606 -5.30 -36.99 14.44
N ARG A 607 -6.05 -36.16 15.20
CA ARG A 607 -6.58 -36.50 16.53
C ARG A 607 -8.05 -36.09 16.65
N LEU A 608 -8.97 -37.00 16.36
CA LEU A 608 -10.42 -36.69 16.51
C LEU A 608 -10.80 -36.34 17.95
N ASN A 609 -10.21 -37.01 18.95
CA ASN A 609 -10.47 -36.77 20.38
C ASN A 609 -9.99 -35.39 20.87
N GLY A 610 -9.20 -34.68 20.08
CA GLY A 610 -8.71 -33.33 20.36
C GLY A 610 -9.61 -32.22 19.82
N ILE A 611 -10.77 -32.53 19.24
CA ILE A 611 -11.69 -31.56 18.64
C ILE A 611 -12.89 -31.30 19.58
N ASP A 612 -13.28 -30.02 19.69
CA ASP A 612 -14.48 -29.60 20.43
C ASP A 612 -15.74 -30.32 19.90
N SER A 613 -16.56 -30.85 20.82
CA SER A 613 -17.76 -31.59 20.47
C SER A 613 -18.80 -30.77 19.68
N ALA A 614 -18.85 -29.46 19.94
CA ALA A 614 -19.72 -28.55 19.17
C ALA A 614 -19.21 -28.38 17.73
N ALA A 615 -17.90 -28.44 17.51
CA ALA A 615 -17.32 -28.41 16.16
C ALA A 615 -17.68 -29.69 15.37
N ILE A 616 -17.60 -30.85 16.01
CA ILE A 616 -17.91 -32.13 15.36
C ILE A 616 -19.35 -32.15 14.80
N ARG A 617 -20.29 -31.50 15.48
CA ARG A 617 -21.70 -31.43 15.04
C ARG A 617 -21.90 -30.58 13.78
N ARG A 618 -20.99 -29.68 13.45
CA ARG A 618 -21.05 -28.77 12.31
C ARG A 618 -20.48 -29.36 11.01
N PHE A 619 -19.91 -30.57 11.08
CA PHE A 619 -19.47 -31.29 9.90
C PHE A 619 -20.60 -32.21 9.40
N ASN A 620 -20.97 -32.06 8.13
CA ASN A 620 -21.95 -32.90 7.45
C ASN A 620 -21.42 -34.33 7.26
N HIS A 621 -20.14 -34.43 6.90
CA HIS A 621 -19.46 -35.70 6.70
C HIS A 621 -18.22 -35.79 7.58
N LYS A 622 -18.06 -36.95 8.25
CA LYS A 622 -16.92 -37.29 9.08
C LYS A 622 -16.30 -38.55 8.51
N ILE A 623 -15.15 -38.43 7.89
CA ILE A 623 -14.53 -39.48 7.08
C ILE A 623 -13.23 -39.90 7.73
N ARG A 624 -13.15 -41.17 8.15
CA ARG A 624 -11.95 -41.75 8.72
C ARG A 624 -11.07 -42.30 7.58
N PHE A 625 -9.84 -41.87 7.58
CA PHE A 625 -8.74 -42.41 6.79
C PHE A 625 -7.92 -43.33 7.72
N ASP A 626 -7.85 -44.61 7.42
CA ASP A 626 -7.16 -45.58 8.25
C ASP A 626 -5.85 -46.06 7.58
N PHE A 627 -5.11 -46.87 8.27
CA PHE A 627 -3.97 -47.57 7.69
C PHE A 627 -4.40 -48.42 6.51
N LEU A 628 -3.50 -48.61 5.54
CA LEU A 628 -3.80 -49.35 4.33
C LEU A 628 -4.13 -50.83 4.64
N THR A 629 -5.06 -51.36 3.89
CA THR A 629 -5.29 -52.81 3.84
C THR A 629 -4.11 -53.53 3.14
N PRO A 630 -3.95 -54.82 3.30
CA PRO A 630 -2.91 -55.59 2.58
C PRO A 630 -2.95 -55.36 1.04
N ASP A 631 -4.14 -55.35 0.47
CA ASP A 631 -4.31 -55.10 -0.97
C ASP A 631 -4.06 -53.63 -1.33
N GLY A 632 -4.46 -52.69 -0.47
CA GLY A 632 -4.15 -51.27 -0.60
C GLY A 632 -2.63 -51.01 -0.57
N SER A 633 -1.92 -51.65 0.34
CA SER A 633 -0.45 -51.56 0.43
C SER A 633 0.20 -52.05 -0.86
N TRP A 634 -0.33 -53.14 -1.45
CA TRP A 634 0.17 -53.64 -2.73
C TRP A 634 -0.13 -52.70 -3.91
N ILE A 635 -1.30 -52.08 -3.93
CA ILE A 635 -1.65 -51.06 -4.96
C ILE A 635 -0.67 -49.87 -4.90
N PHE A 636 -0.39 -49.36 -3.71
CA PHE A 636 0.55 -48.24 -3.54
C PHE A 636 1.98 -48.64 -3.85
N TYR A 637 2.41 -49.85 -3.47
CA TYR A 637 3.71 -50.40 -3.84
C TYR A 637 3.90 -50.42 -5.35
N ASN A 638 2.93 -50.99 -6.06
CA ASN A 638 2.97 -51.08 -7.54
C ASN A 638 3.01 -49.71 -8.21
N LYS A 639 2.24 -48.74 -7.71
CA LYS A 639 2.18 -47.42 -8.32
C LYS A 639 3.40 -46.57 -8.02
N MET A 640 3.96 -46.66 -6.81
CA MET A 640 4.97 -45.71 -6.35
C MET A 640 6.38 -46.27 -6.35
N LEU A 641 6.57 -47.56 -6.04
CA LEU A 641 7.89 -48.15 -5.83
C LEU A 641 8.31 -49.11 -6.97
N THR A 642 7.40 -49.88 -7.54
CA THR A 642 7.74 -50.79 -8.67
C THR A 642 8.42 -50.04 -9.84
N PRO A 643 8.06 -48.79 -10.22
CA PRO A 643 8.75 -48.07 -11.30
C PRO A 643 10.20 -47.66 -10.98
N LEU A 644 10.65 -47.78 -9.74
CA LEU A 644 12.03 -47.47 -9.33
C LEU A 644 13.00 -48.60 -9.63
N ALA A 645 12.54 -49.86 -9.59
CA ALA A 645 13.35 -51.04 -9.86
C ALA A 645 13.22 -51.50 -11.33
N LYS A 646 14.25 -52.12 -11.84
CA LYS A 646 14.28 -52.62 -13.23
C LYS A 646 13.57 -53.98 -13.41
N LEU A 647 13.60 -54.80 -12.37
CA LEU A 647 12.99 -56.13 -12.35
C LEU A 647 11.57 -56.07 -11.79
N ALA A 648 10.75 -57.06 -12.06
CA ALA A 648 9.45 -57.21 -11.40
C ALA A 648 9.60 -57.80 -9.98
N PRO A 649 8.70 -57.46 -9.05
CA PRO A 649 8.72 -58.01 -7.69
C PRO A 649 8.38 -59.52 -7.72
N ASP A 650 9.06 -60.31 -6.88
CA ASP A 650 8.80 -61.73 -6.70
C ASP A 650 7.64 -61.99 -5.70
N ASP A 651 7.12 -63.22 -5.66
CA ASP A 651 6.01 -63.60 -4.77
C ASP A 651 6.33 -63.41 -3.29
N ARG A 652 7.61 -63.51 -2.91
CA ARG A 652 8.06 -63.30 -1.54
C ARG A 652 7.92 -61.81 -1.16
N ASN A 653 8.40 -60.93 -2.00
CA ASN A 653 8.27 -59.49 -1.82
C ASN A 653 6.80 -59.08 -1.74
N ILE A 654 5.94 -59.61 -2.61
CA ILE A 654 4.50 -59.37 -2.61
C ILE A 654 3.87 -59.77 -1.27
N LYS A 655 4.16 -60.98 -0.79
CA LYS A 655 3.66 -61.44 0.50
C LYS A 655 4.17 -60.62 1.66
N THR A 656 5.43 -60.19 1.63
CA THR A 656 6.02 -59.37 2.69
C THR A 656 5.33 -58.00 2.76
N VAL A 657 5.13 -57.30 1.61
CA VAL A 657 4.42 -56.03 1.59
C VAL A 657 3.01 -56.14 2.12
N LYS A 658 2.27 -57.20 1.74
CA LYS A 658 0.90 -57.46 2.23
C LYS A 658 0.84 -57.78 3.73
N ASN A 659 1.91 -58.26 4.31
CA ASN A 659 1.99 -58.59 5.74
C ASN A 659 2.41 -57.40 6.60
N LEU A 660 3.02 -56.39 6.00
CA LEU A 660 3.36 -55.16 6.74
C LEU A 660 2.08 -54.44 7.22
N ARG A 661 2.02 -54.16 8.49
CA ARG A 661 0.86 -53.48 9.14
C ARG A 661 1.14 -52.03 9.35
N ARG A 662 0.07 -51.24 9.41
CA ARG A 662 0.10 -49.79 9.71
C ARG A 662 0.82 -48.92 8.67
N LEU A 663 0.89 -49.38 7.46
CA LEU A 663 1.37 -48.57 6.33
C LEU A 663 0.36 -47.52 5.94
N THR A 664 0.87 -46.38 5.53
CA THR A 664 0.11 -45.24 4.95
C THR A 664 0.72 -44.88 3.60
N PRO A 665 -0.02 -44.19 2.72
CA PRO A 665 0.54 -43.69 1.45
C PRO A 665 1.80 -42.85 1.63
N GLY A 666 1.91 -42.12 2.76
CA GLY A 666 3.08 -41.32 3.11
C GLY A 666 4.38 -42.13 3.23
N ASP A 667 4.29 -43.37 3.71
CA ASP A 667 5.47 -44.24 3.87
C ASP A 667 6.05 -44.60 2.51
N PHE A 668 5.19 -44.92 1.56
CA PHE A 668 5.61 -45.21 0.19
C PHE A 668 6.24 -43.99 -0.47
N LYS A 669 5.74 -42.79 -0.16
CA LYS A 669 6.35 -41.52 -0.62
C LYS A 669 7.75 -41.34 -0.02
N ILE A 670 7.91 -41.54 1.28
CA ILE A 670 9.20 -41.43 1.97
C ILE A 670 10.21 -42.39 1.38
N VAL A 671 9.84 -43.66 1.18
CA VAL A 671 10.72 -44.67 0.58
C VAL A 671 11.04 -44.30 -0.86
N ARG A 672 10.06 -43.91 -1.68
CA ARG A 672 10.28 -43.41 -3.03
C ARG A 672 11.31 -42.27 -3.07
N ASP A 673 11.14 -41.27 -2.23
CA ASP A 673 11.99 -40.10 -2.21
C ASP A 673 13.42 -40.45 -1.73
N ARG A 674 13.57 -41.44 -0.82
CA ARG A 674 14.85 -41.97 -0.37
C ARG A 674 15.64 -42.60 -1.51
N PHE A 675 14.97 -43.32 -2.40
CA PHE A 675 15.58 -43.99 -3.55
C PHE A 675 15.58 -43.19 -4.86
N ALA A 676 15.08 -41.96 -4.85
CA ALA A 676 14.96 -41.14 -6.05
C ALA A 676 16.30 -40.81 -6.75
N PHE A 677 17.41 -40.87 -6.02
CA PHE A 677 18.74 -40.53 -6.50
C PHE A 677 19.62 -41.79 -6.74
N TYR A 678 19.08 -42.98 -6.49
CA TYR A 678 19.81 -44.22 -6.78
C TYR A 678 19.70 -44.61 -8.24
N PRO A 679 20.75 -45.19 -8.87
CA PRO A 679 20.65 -45.78 -10.21
C PRO A 679 19.61 -46.90 -10.21
N LYS A 680 18.74 -46.94 -11.22
CA LYS A 680 17.67 -47.93 -11.29
C LYS A 680 18.18 -49.39 -11.35
N GLU A 681 19.41 -49.58 -11.81
CA GLU A 681 20.09 -50.86 -11.90
C GLU A 681 20.47 -51.43 -10.52
N GLU A 682 20.66 -50.55 -9.52
CA GLU A 682 21.08 -50.95 -8.18
C GLU A 682 19.89 -51.14 -7.24
N ILE A 683 18.69 -50.66 -7.62
CA ILE A 683 17.50 -50.77 -6.78
C ILE A 683 16.88 -52.16 -6.91
N THR A 684 16.85 -52.88 -5.79
CA THR A 684 16.16 -54.17 -5.69
C THR A 684 14.86 -54.06 -4.90
N HIS A 685 13.87 -54.93 -5.21
CA HIS A 685 12.61 -54.97 -4.48
C HIS A 685 12.81 -55.30 -2.98
N THR A 686 13.83 -56.12 -2.64
CA THR A 686 14.17 -56.39 -1.25
C THR A 686 14.54 -55.14 -0.50
N MET A 687 15.40 -54.25 -1.05
CA MET A 687 15.77 -52.97 -0.44
C MET A 687 14.55 -52.06 -0.21
N LEU A 688 13.62 -52.03 -1.15
CA LEU A 688 12.40 -51.24 -1.05
C LEU A 688 11.46 -51.76 0.05
N VAL A 689 11.33 -53.11 0.14
CA VAL A 689 10.49 -53.76 1.13
C VAL A 689 11.09 -53.62 2.54
N ASP A 690 12.42 -53.76 2.68
CA ASP A 690 13.12 -53.55 3.95
C ASP A 690 12.98 -52.10 4.44
N ALA A 691 13.09 -51.14 3.54
CA ALA A 691 12.88 -49.74 3.88
C ALA A 691 11.43 -49.46 4.37
N LEU A 692 10.42 -50.03 3.71
CA LEU A 692 9.03 -49.99 4.18
C LEU A 692 8.85 -50.65 5.56
N GLY A 693 9.52 -51.78 5.82
CA GLY A 693 9.54 -52.47 7.10
C GLY A 693 10.11 -51.60 8.20
N GLN A 694 11.17 -50.83 7.91
CA GLN A 694 11.73 -49.85 8.85
C GLN A 694 10.71 -48.76 9.22
N GLU A 695 10.02 -48.19 8.23
CA GLU A 695 8.99 -47.15 8.50
C GLU A 695 7.82 -47.72 9.33
N ALA A 696 7.39 -48.96 9.06
CA ALA A 696 6.36 -49.64 9.85
C ALA A 696 6.80 -49.84 11.30
N THR A 697 8.07 -50.26 11.54
CA THR A 697 8.64 -50.50 12.85
C THR A 697 8.73 -49.20 13.68
N VAL A 698 9.19 -48.10 13.08
CA VAL A 698 9.27 -46.81 13.76
C VAL A 698 7.88 -46.37 14.27
N LYS A 699 6.83 -46.58 13.48
CA LYS A 699 5.46 -46.24 13.88
C LYS A 699 4.94 -47.14 15.03
N GLN A 700 5.31 -48.39 15.03
CA GLN A 700 4.93 -49.30 16.13
C GLN A 700 5.58 -48.88 17.47
N GLN A 701 6.85 -48.48 17.43
CA GLN A 701 7.55 -47.97 18.62
C GLN A 701 6.92 -46.69 19.19
N GLN A 702 6.44 -45.79 18.32
CA GLN A 702 5.79 -44.55 18.76
C GLN A 702 4.42 -44.79 19.43
N THR A 703 3.74 -45.89 19.12
CA THR A 703 2.43 -46.23 19.69
C THR A 703 2.49 -47.07 20.98
N GLY A 704 3.67 -47.40 21.48
CA GLY A 704 3.86 -48.13 22.76
C GLY A 704 3.45 -49.60 22.74
N GLU A 705 3.15 -50.19 21.60
CA GLU A 705 2.85 -51.59 21.46
C GLU A 705 4.14 -52.42 21.30
N LYS A 706 4.28 -53.47 22.10
CA LYS A 706 5.41 -54.40 21.96
C LYS A 706 5.42 -55.04 20.57
N PRO A 707 6.57 -55.08 19.89
CA PRO A 707 6.68 -55.82 18.64
C PRO A 707 6.25 -57.26 18.87
N ILE A 708 5.31 -57.76 18.08
CA ILE A 708 4.98 -59.18 18.02
C ILE A 708 6.20 -59.84 17.41
N GLY A 709 6.95 -60.59 18.26
CA GLY A 709 8.15 -61.28 17.80
C GLY A 709 7.85 -62.26 16.66
N PHE A 710 8.76 -62.31 15.70
CA PHE A 710 8.86 -63.29 14.67
C PHE A 710 9.55 -64.54 15.24
#